data_708815565f2ef0ceac83fc481f9ef604
#
_entry.id   708815565f2ef0ceac83fc481f9ef604
#
_cell.length_a   1.000
_cell.length_b   1.000
_cell.length_c   1.000
_cell.angle_alpha   90.00
_cell.angle_beta   90.00
_cell.angle_gamma   90.00
#
_symmetry.space_group_name_H-M   'P 1'
#
loop_
_entity.id
_entity.type
_entity.pdbx_description
1 polymer ?
#
loop_
_entity_poly.entity_id
_entity_poly.type
_entity_poly.pdbx_seq_one_letter_code
_entity_poly.pdbx_strand_id
1 'polypeptide(L)'
;MRLTRRTMMHGTILSAAIAGAGPALAQSRRGRSMEAPVRWIDGAAPELHSGQTFGVPWARGTLSKGQALTVRGAGGEAVPSQSWPTAYWPDGSIKWTAHAVPAGVAAEKFVVAGGRPALPAAPVSVRETADAILIRSGALEWEIARSGPAAVRSARKGERVLLSNARLLGEVRAGSPEGERIALTGTIERAVVEQKGPVRAVVRLEGRHAGGGRSVLPFVVRLYAYAGSEALRIVHSFVLDIEATDHVSALGIAADVPMRGALHDRHVRLATADDAMFVEAVRPLTGLRRDPGKAVRDAQIAGRAVPAEMRDPVGKLLERIPAWSDFSLSQLSANGFTLTKRTGEGHGWIDADEGRRAPGFGYVGSPGGGAGIAARYFWQRHPTQIDIRNAASDTASLTAWLWSPDAKPMDLRPYHGTMGMEGYDAQNQGLDITYEDYEPGWDDPKGIARTSELMLWAFDATPETPRLQALARAAATPPQLMAEPAHLHAAGVFGDWGLPDRSTPQRALIEDQLANLVDFYAGEVDRRSWYGFWDHGDVMHSYDSDRHQWRYDIGGFAWANSELSPDLWLWYTALRSGDARTWRLAEAMTRHTGEVDVYHMGRFAGLGTRHGVQHWSDSSKQPRVSNAAYRRIFYYLTADERVGDLMRALVNSEQTLQHVEIGRKTGAPKEQLPEGVIQMAFGTTWAVCAGAWLTEWERTGDTRWRDRIAAGMDSIGRMPNGWLTGGAPYDLNSGRFLIRDNIGISHLNAVFGAVEIQAELLQLIEMPRFRAAWL
;
A
#
# COMPACT_ATOMS: atom_id res chain seq x y z
N MET A 1 23.60 -26.49 17.65
CA MET A 1 22.97 -27.83 17.84
C MET A 1 21.96 -27.97 16.68
N ARG A 2 22.24 -28.79 15.67
CA ARG A 2 21.40 -28.95 14.48
C ARG A 2 20.18 -29.79 14.86
N LEU A 3 18.99 -29.19 14.83
CA LEU A 3 17.73 -29.90 14.99
C LEU A 3 17.32 -30.53 13.66
N THR A 4 17.22 -31.85 13.62
CA THR A 4 16.78 -32.61 12.47
C THR A 4 15.23 -32.64 12.41
N ARG A 5 14.66 -32.85 11.21
CA ARG A 5 13.20 -33.00 10.99
C ARG A 5 12.50 -33.97 11.94
N ARG A 6 13.19 -35.02 12.42
CA ARG A 6 12.66 -35.97 13.39
C ARG A 6 12.41 -35.35 14.77
N THR A 7 13.19 -34.35 15.15
CA THR A 7 13.04 -33.65 16.43
C THR A 7 11.87 -32.65 16.39
N MET A 8 11.52 -32.13 15.23
CA MET A 8 10.33 -31.26 15.09
C MET A 8 9.00 -32.01 15.10
N MET A 9 8.97 -33.28 14.66
CA MET A 9 7.73 -34.07 14.66
C MET A 9 7.37 -34.70 16.03
N HIS A 10 8.26 -34.68 17.01
CA HIS A 10 8.01 -35.26 18.34
C HIS A 10 7.86 -34.21 19.45
N GLY A 11 7.82 -32.93 19.09
CA GLY A 11 7.58 -31.79 20.00
C GLY A 11 6.11 -31.40 20.13
N THR A 12 5.18 -32.27 19.73
CA THR A 12 3.75 -32.00 19.83
C THR A 12 3.17 -32.69 21.04
N ILE A 13 2.44 -31.91 21.84
CA ILE A 13 1.52 -32.35 22.90
C ILE A 13 2.24 -32.67 24.24
N LEU A 14 2.65 -31.64 24.94
CA LEU A 14 2.43 -31.57 26.39
C LEU A 14 1.29 -30.57 26.61
N SER A 15 0.08 -31.08 26.56
CA SER A 15 -1.11 -30.41 27.11
C SER A 15 -0.93 -30.38 28.62
N ALA A 16 -0.26 -29.36 29.14
CA ALA A 16 -0.37 -29.01 30.54
C ALA A 16 -1.77 -28.45 30.76
N ALA A 17 -2.64 -29.23 31.37
CA ALA A 17 -3.86 -28.74 31.96
C ALA A 17 -3.52 -27.65 32.97
N ILE A 18 -3.61 -26.40 32.56
CA ILE A 18 -3.66 -25.24 33.48
C ILE A 18 -5.15 -25.07 33.84
N ALA A 19 -5.60 -25.89 34.81
CA ALA A 19 -6.67 -25.51 35.66
C ALA A 19 -6.11 -24.41 36.58
N GLY A 20 -6.22 -23.17 36.21
CA GLY A 20 -5.76 -22.03 36.99
C GLY A 20 -6.69 -20.89 36.75
N ALA A 21 -7.45 -20.58 37.80
CA ALA A 21 -8.22 -19.37 38.04
C ALA A 21 -7.86 -18.23 37.10
N GLY A 22 -8.81 -17.86 36.23
CA GLY A 22 -8.74 -16.63 35.49
C GLY A 22 -8.50 -15.48 36.46
N PRO A 23 -7.54 -14.60 36.23
CA PRO A 23 -7.48 -13.38 36.97
C PRO A 23 -8.77 -12.63 36.71
N ALA A 24 -9.63 -12.59 37.71
CA ALA A 24 -10.64 -11.54 37.79
C ALA A 24 -9.85 -10.23 37.63
N LEU A 25 -9.95 -9.61 36.48
CA LEU A 25 -9.46 -8.26 36.22
C LEU A 25 -10.32 -7.29 37.05
N ALA A 26 -10.10 -7.30 38.36
CA ALA A 26 -10.29 -6.14 39.18
C ALA A 26 -9.20 -5.13 38.81
N GLN A 27 -9.29 -4.58 37.59
CA GLN A 27 -8.53 -3.39 37.23
C GLN A 27 -8.98 -2.29 38.19
N SER A 28 -8.10 -1.99 39.16
CA SER A 28 -8.23 -0.79 39.97
C SER A 28 -8.54 0.38 39.03
N ARG A 29 -9.58 1.14 39.33
CA ARG A 29 -9.90 2.45 38.74
C ARG A 29 -8.82 3.48 39.16
N ARG A 30 -7.58 3.25 38.81
CA ARG A 30 -6.61 4.33 38.68
C ARG A 30 -7.05 5.06 37.42
N GLY A 31 -7.29 6.38 37.53
CA GLY A 31 -7.72 7.22 36.43
C GLY A 31 -6.85 6.90 35.21
N ARG A 32 -7.46 6.29 34.16
CA ARG A 32 -6.77 5.94 32.95
C ARG A 32 -6.30 7.25 32.33
N SER A 33 -5.00 7.41 32.17
CA SER A 33 -4.42 8.57 31.49
C SER A 33 -5.02 8.66 30.09
N MET A 34 -5.57 9.82 29.75
CA MET A 34 -6.00 10.14 28.39
C MET A 34 -4.82 10.65 27.56
N GLU A 35 -3.68 10.04 27.73
CA GLU A 35 -2.45 10.38 27.03
C GLU A 35 -1.90 9.16 26.29
N ALA A 36 -1.60 9.34 25.02
CA ALA A 36 -1.02 8.33 24.17
C ALA A 36 0.34 8.83 23.62
N PRO A 37 1.45 8.24 24.07
CA PRO A 37 2.77 8.56 23.53
C PRO A 37 2.90 8.03 22.11
N VAL A 38 3.46 8.88 21.22
CA VAL A 38 3.66 8.60 19.81
C VAL A 38 5.10 8.97 19.43
N ARG A 39 5.73 8.17 18.60
CA ARG A 39 7.09 8.38 18.14
C ARG A 39 7.23 8.12 16.63
N TRP A 40 8.30 8.63 16.06
CA TRP A 40 8.72 8.20 14.73
C TRP A 40 9.20 6.76 14.77
N ILE A 41 8.80 5.95 13.78
CA ILE A 41 9.20 4.53 13.73
C ILE A 41 10.71 4.38 13.58
N ASP A 42 11.36 5.32 12.90
CA ASP A 42 12.82 5.34 12.69
C ASP A 42 13.61 5.83 13.93
N GLY A 43 12.93 6.17 15.02
CA GLY A 43 13.54 6.56 16.29
C GLY A 43 13.92 8.03 16.39
N ALA A 44 14.02 8.77 15.28
CA ALA A 44 14.34 10.18 15.23
C ALA A 44 13.37 10.95 14.34
N ALA A 45 13.24 12.25 14.55
CA ALA A 45 12.48 13.12 13.68
C ALA A 45 13.12 13.16 12.27
N PRO A 46 12.32 13.07 11.20
CA PRO A 46 12.84 13.15 9.85
C PRO A 46 13.32 14.57 9.53
N GLU A 47 14.30 14.68 8.67
CA GLU A 47 14.77 15.98 8.15
C GLU A 47 13.65 16.75 7.45
N LEU A 48 12.83 16.06 6.67
CA LEU A 48 11.65 16.60 5.97
C LEU A 48 10.50 15.60 5.96
N HIS A 49 9.28 16.13 6.05
CA HIS A 49 8.05 15.40 5.72
C HIS A 49 6.97 16.35 5.19
N SER A 50 6.12 15.84 4.32
CA SER A 50 5.06 16.64 3.67
C SER A 50 3.72 16.62 4.43
N GLY A 51 3.73 16.33 5.73
CA GLY A 51 2.58 16.07 6.57
C GLY A 51 2.43 14.58 6.85
N GLN A 52 1.85 14.23 8.02
CA GLN A 52 1.71 12.85 8.45
C GLN A 52 0.31 12.56 8.98
N THR A 53 -0.14 11.33 8.76
CA THR A 53 -1.35 10.78 9.38
C THR A 53 -1.01 9.50 10.13
N PHE A 54 -1.52 9.37 11.35
CA PHE A 54 -1.29 8.21 12.21
C PHE A 54 -2.51 7.90 13.07
N GLY A 55 -2.62 6.67 13.52
CA GLY A 55 -3.70 6.21 14.36
C GLY A 55 -3.29 5.96 15.81
N VAL A 56 -4.22 6.19 16.72
CA VAL A 56 -4.04 5.97 18.16
C VAL A 56 -5.26 5.20 18.71
N PRO A 57 -5.05 4.05 19.40
CA PRO A 57 -6.13 3.34 20.06
C PRO A 57 -6.39 3.88 21.46
N TRP A 58 -7.61 3.65 21.93
CA TRP A 58 -8.06 3.99 23.28
C TRP A 58 -8.71 2.78 23.93
N ALA A 59 -8.39 2.54 25.19
CA ALA A 59 -9.02 1.48 25.94
C ALA A 59 -10.54 1.74 26.08
N ARG A 60 -11.33 0.67 26.12
CA ARG A 60 -12.79 0.73 26.23
C ARG A 60 -13.23 1.64 27.37
N GLY A 61 -14.19 2.55 27.08
CA GLY A 61 -14.75 3.52 28.03
C GLY A 61 -13.84 4.71 28.34
N THR A 62 -12.67 4.86 27.70
CA THR A 62 -11.72 5.96 27.97
C THR A 62 -12.08 7.24 27.25
N LEU A 63 -12.45 7.16 25.97
CA LEU A 63 -12.71 8.32 25.13
C LEU A 63 -14.15 8.33 24.63
N SER A 64 -14.90 9.38 24.98
CA SER A 64 -16.29 9.56 24.57
C SER A 64 -16.40 10.19 23.17
N LYS A 65 -17.52 9.93 22.47
CA LYS A 65 -17.84 10.62 21.22
C LYS A 65 -17.89 12.14 21.43
N GLY A 66 -17.30 12.89 20.50
CA GLY A 66 -17.28 14.36 20.55
C GLY A 66 -16.22 14.98 21.47
N GLN A 67 -15.47 14.17 22.21
CA GLN A 67 -14.38 14.69 23.03
C GLN A 67 -13.22 15.17 22.14
N ALA A 68 -12.79 16.41 22.35
CA ALA A 68 -11.71 17.00 21.59
C ALA A 68 -10.35 16.44 22.02
N LEU A 69 -9.45 16.25 21.04
CA LEU A 69 -8.09 15.78 21.24
C LEU A 69 -7.09 16.82 20.73
N THR A 70 -5.94 16.87 21.35
CA THR A 70 -4.80 17.71 20.97
C THR A 70 -3.55 16.85 20.82
N VAL A 71 -2.64 17.28 19.95
CA VAL A 71 -1.28 16.72 19.83
C VAL A 71 -0.32 17.71 20.45
N ARG A 72 0.61 17.21 21.24
CA ARG A 72 1.69 18.00 21.87
C ARG A 72 3.03 17.35 21.56
N GLY A 73 4.07 18.15 21.44
CA GLY A 73 5.44 17.64 21.49
C GLY A 73 5.84 17.22 22.91
N ALA A 74 6.97 16.54 23.03
CA ALA A 74 7.46 16.02 24.33
C ALA A 74 7.72 17.13 25.37
N GLY A 75 8.03 18.35 24.93
CA GLY A 75 8.17 19.55 25.78
C GLY A 75 6.86 20.20 26.19
N GLY A 76 5.71 19.66 25.77
CA GLY A 76 4.37 20.19 26.05
C GLY A 76 3.90 21.27 25.06
N GLU A 77 4.72 21.61 24.04
CA GLU A 77 4.35 22.56 22.99
C GLU A 77 3.17 22.02 22.16
N ALA A 78 2.23 22.90 21.82
CA ALA A 78 1.07 22.52 21.03
C ALA A 78 1.44 22.29 19.57
N VAL A 79 1.15 21.12 19.03
CA VAL A 79 1.31 20.77 17.62
C VAL A 79 -0.03 20.93 16.90
N PRO A 80 -0.09 21.70 15.81
CA PRO A 80 -1.31 21.79 15.00
C PRO A 80 -1.76 20.41 14.56
N SER A 81 -3.06 20.10 14.74
CA SER A 81 -3.54 18.77 14.44
C SER A 81 -5.01 18.75 14.06
N GLN A 82 -5.39 17.70 13.31
CA GLN A 82 -6.75 17.36 12.96
C GLN A 82 -6.99 15.91 13.37
N SER A 83 -8.08 15.66 14.10
CA SER A 83 -8.40 14.32 14.63
C SER A 83 -9.80 13.91 14.25
N TRP A 84 -9.98 12.61 14.00
CA TRP A 84 -11.30 12.01 13.70
C TRP A 84 -11.35 10.55 14.20
N PRO A 85 -12.53 10.03 14.57
CA PRO A 85 -12.69 8.64 14.96
C PRO A 85 -12.63 7.72 13.73
N THR A 86 -12.02 6.55 13.88
CA THR A 86 -11.96 5.50 12.86
C THR A 86 -12.60 4.20 13.31
N ALA A 87 -12.79 3.98 14.62
CA ALA A 87 -13.55 2.84 15.16
C ALA A 87 -14.14 3.14 16.54
N TYR A 88 -15.13 2.33 16.91
CA TYR A 88 -15.85 2.39 18.17
C TYR A 88 -15.86 1.05 18.88
N TRP A 89 -15.87 1.10 20.21
CA TRP A 89 -16.18 -0.05 21.06
C TRP A 89 -17.68 -0.33 21.09
N PRO A 90 -18.11 -1.55 21.51
CA PRO A 90 -19.53 -1.89 21.60
C PRO A 90 -20.35 -0.98 22.53
N ASP A 91 -19.72 -0.35 23.53
CA ASP A 91 -20.35 0.60 24.44
C ASP A 91 -20.49 2.02 23.84
N GLY A 92 -20.06 2.20 22.59
CA GLY A 92 -20.09 3.47 21.86
C GLY A 92 -18.93 4.41 22.17
N SER A 93 -18.02 4.07 23.09
CA SER A 93 -16.77 4.82 23.26
C SER A 93 -15.87 4.66 22.03
N ILE A 94 -14.99 5.62 21.83
CA ILE A 94 -14.07 5.60 20.68
C ILE A 94 -12.97 4.56 20.93
N LYS A 95 -12.78 3.63 19.96
CA LYS A 95 -11.72 2.61 19.96
C LYS A 95 -10.45 3.13 19.29
N TRP A 96 -10.59 3.81 18.15
CA TRP A 96 -9.48 4.36 17.40
C TRP A 96 -9.76 5.79 16.95
N THR A 97 -8.73 6.62 17.01
CA THR A 97 -8.70 7.93 16.39
C THR A 97 -7.55 8.02 15.41
N ALA A 98 -7.76 8.73 14.31
CA ALA A 98 -6.70 9.15 13.41
C ALA A 98 -6.38 10.62 13.66
N HIS A 99 -5.11 10.96 13.44
CA HIS A 99 -4.55 12.29 13.66
C HIS A 99 -3.70 12.69 12.46
N ALA A 100 -3.90 13.91 11.97
CA ALA A 100 -3.04 14.50 10.96
C ALA A 100 -2.25 15.67 11.56
N VAL A 101 -0.96 15.75 11.24
CA VAL A 101 -0.07 16.88 11.58
C VAL A 101 0.47 17.51 10.29
N PRO A 102 0.74 18.84 10.29
CA PRO A 102 1.19 19.54 9.09
C PRO A 102 2.62 19.17 8.69
N ALA A 103 3.04 19.62 7.53
CA ALA A 103 4.40 19.48 7.05
C ALA A 103 5.40 20.20 7.98
N GLY A 104 6.61 19.66 8.07
CA GLY A 104 7.74 20.30 8.75
C GLY A 104 7.67 20.34 10.28
N VAL A 105 6.81 19.54 10.91
CA VAL A 105 6.80 19.41 12.38
C VAL A 105 8.03 18.63 12.83
N ALA A 106 8.90 19.28 13.61
CA ALA A 106 10.23 18.77 13.99
C ALA A 106 10.29 18.08 15.37
N ALA A 107 9.16 17.88 16.06
CA ALA A 107 9.16 17.22 17.37
C ALA A 107 9.63 15.77 17.25
N GLU A 108 10.52 15.32 18.14
CA GLU A 108 11.02 13.94 18.14
C GLU A 108 10.00 12.95 18.66
N LYS A 109 9.17 13.38 19.62
CA LYS A 109 8.12 12.58 20.24
C LYS A 109 6.87 13.43 20.41
N PHE A 110 5.73 12.76 20.44
CA PHE A 110 4.43 13.38 20.58
C PHE A 110 3.62 12.71 21.66
N VAL A 111 2.63 13.44 22.17
CA VAL A 111 1.58 12.91 23.05
C VAL A 111 0.24 13.35 22.49
N VAL A 112 -0.66 12.40 22.23
CA VAL A 112 -2.06 12.68 21.95
C VAL A 112 -2.81 12.68 23.28
N ALA A 113 -3.51 13.77 23.59
CA ALA A 113 -4.20 13.94 24.86
C ALA A 113 -5.57 14.61 24.68
N GLY A 114 -6.40 14.59 25.73
CA GLY A 114 -7.62 15.39 25.77
C GLY A 114 -7.30 16.88 25.72
N GLY A 115 -8.02 17.65 24.88
CA GLY A 115 -7.82 19.08 24.76
C GLY A 115 -8.24 19.65 23.42
N ARG A 116 -8.25 20.96 23.32
CA ARG A 116 -8.56 21.66 22.06
C ARG A 116 -7.34 21.60 21.13
N PRO A 117 -7.49 21.15 19.86
CA PRO A 117 -6.39 21.11 18.93
C PRO A 117 -5.91 22.52 18.56
N ALA A 118 -4.61 22.68 18.41
CA ALA A 118 -4.03 23.86 17.81
C ALA A 118 -4.30 23.86 16.30
N LEU A 119 -4.48 25.03 15.71
CA LEU A 119 -4.63 25.21 14.28
C LEU A 119 -3.27 25.58 13.63
N PRO A 120 -3.00 25.14 12.40
CA PRO A 120 -1.83 25.57 11.67
C PRO A 120 -1.91 27.06 11.33
N ALA A 121 -0.77 27.75 11.24
CA ALA A 121 -0.71 29.16 10.88
C ALA A 121 -1.36 29.45 9.50
N ALA A 122 -1.22 28.51 8.57
CA ALA A 122 -1.87 28.53 7.27
C ALA A 122 -2.69 27.24 7.08
N PRO A 123 -3.97 27.21 7.50
CA PRO A 123 -4.82 26.04 7.37
C PRO A 123 -5.04 25.66 5.90
N VAL A 124 -5.15 24.34 5.65
CA VAL A 124 -5.68 23.89 4.36
C VAL A 124 -7.15 24.26 4.27
N SER A 125 -7.53 24.86 3.15
CA SER A 125 -8.93 25.17 2.82
C SER A 125 -9.33 24.52 1.50
N VAL A 126 -10.60 24.11 1.42
CA VAL A 126 -11.18 23.50 0.23
C VAL A 126 -12.40 24.30 -0.18
N ARG A 127 -12.41 24.75 -1.44
CA ARG A 127 -13.55 25.39 -2.07
C ARG A 127 -14.01 24.57 -3.27
N GLU A 128 -15.28 24.24 -3.29
CA GLU A 128 -15.90 23.49 -4.38
C GLU A 128 -16.62 24.44 -5.32
N THR A 129 -16.44 24.24 -6.63
CA THR A 129 -17.21 24.89 -7.71
C THR A 129 -17.91 23.82 -8.54
N ALA A 130 -18.66 24.22 -9.56
CA ALA A 130 -19.29 23.27 -10.48
C ALA A 130 -18.26 22.40 -11.20
N ASP A 131 -17.12 22.98 -11.60
CA ASP A 131 -16.15 22.34 -12.50
C ASP A 131 -14.84 21.91 -11.82
N ALA A 132 -14.57 22.40 -10.59
CA ALA A 132 -13.32 22.17 -9.91
C ALA A 132 -13.44 22.10 -8.39
N ILE A 133 -12.45 21.50 -7.77
CA ILE A 133 -12.18 21.54 -6.33
C ILE A 133 -10.86 22.27 -6.15
N LEU A 134 -10.88 23.40 -5.45
CA LEU A 134 -9.70 24.21 -5.17
C LEU A 134 -9.20 23.90 -3.76
N ILE A 135 -7.95 23.47 -3.66
CA ILE A 135 -7.28 23.20 -2.38
C ILE A 135 -6.19 24.23 -2.21
N ARG A 136 -6.24 25.00 -1.12
CA ARG A 136 -5.20 25.99 -0.79
C ARG A 136 -4.43 25.57 0.45
N SER A 137 -3.09 25.58 0.34
CA SER A 137 -2.14 25.40 1.44
C SER A 137 -1.18 26.59 1.42
N GLY A 138 -1.37 27.52 2.35
CA GLY A 138 -0.62 28.78 2.32
C GLY A 138 -0.90 29.59 1.04
N ALA A 139 0.15 29.96 0.32
CA ALA A 139 0.05 30.69 -0.95
C ALA A 139 -0.16 29.76 -2.17
N LEU A 140 0.02 28.46 -2.01
CA LEU A 140 -0.15 27.49 -3.10
C LEU A 140 -1.62 27.06 -3.22
N GLU A 141 -2.14 27.08 -4.43
CA GLU A 141 -3.47 26.61 -4.76
C GLU A 141 -3.41 25.54 -5.84
N TRP A 142 -4.05 24.39 -5.54
CA TRP A 142 -4.26 23.27 -6.45
C TRP A 142 -5.68 23.31 -6.99
N GLU A 143 -5.82 23.23 -8.30
CA GLU A 143 -7.11 23.13 -8.98
C GLU A 143 -7.30 21.69 -9.47
N ILE A 144 -8.19 20.96 -8.82
CA ILE A 144 -8.54 19.57 -9.12
C ILE A 144 -9.78 19.55 -10.01
N ALA A 145 -9.73 18.83 -11.11
CA ALA A 145 -10.89 18.71 -12.01
C ALA A 145 -11.98 17.80 -11.40
N ARG A 146 -13.23 18.12 -11.70
CA ARG A 146 -14.36 17.22 -11.36
C ARG A 146 -14.63 16.18 -12.44
N SER A 147 -14.19 16.45 -13.67
CA SER A 147 -14.34 15.55 -14.81
C SER A 147 -13.30 15.85 -15.89
N GLY A 148 -13.13 14.92 -16.84
CA GLY A 148 -12.21 15.07 -17.96
C GLY A 148 -10.83 14.50 -17.72
N PRO A 149 -9.86 14.76 -18.62
CA PRO A 149 -8.58 14.06 -18.63
C PRO A 149 -7.54 14.56 -17.62
N ALA A 150 -7.65 15.81 -17.14
CA ALA A 150 -6.70 16.39 -16.22
C ALA A 150 -7.14 16.16 -14.77
N ALA A 151 -6.41 15.34 -14.01
CA ALA A 151 -6.67 15.15 -12.58
C ALA A 151 -6.37 16.44 -11.77
N VAL A 152 -5.25 17.10 -12.07
CA VAL A 152 -4.92 18.43 -11.56
C VAL A 152 -4.82 19.38 -12.75
N ARG A 153 -5.71 20.35 -12.83
CA ARG A 153 -5.68 21.36 -13.90
C ARG A 153 -4.51 22.29 -13.77
N SER A 154 -4.24 22.76 -12.55
CA SER A 154 -3.12 23.62 -12.27
C SER A 154 -2.69 23.59 -10.81
N ALA A 155 -1.41 23.93 -10.57
CA ALA A 155 -0.91 24.39 -9.29
C ALA A 155 -0.31 25.77 -9.48
N ARG A 156 -0.73 26.75 -8.64
CA ARG A 156 -0.31 28.15 -8.78
C ARG A 156 -0.04 28.83 -7.45
N LYS A 157 0.83 29.84 -7.51
CA LYS A 157 1.12 30.73 -6.41
C LYS A 157 0.85 32.18 -6.86
N GLY A 158 -0.25 32.77 -6.42
CA GLY A 158 -0.83 33.95 -7.02
C GLY A 158 -1.22 33.70 -8.49
N GLU A 159 -0.84 34.59 -9.39
CA GLU A 159 -1.09 34.45 -10.83
C GLU A 159 -0.13 33.48 -11.53
N ARG A 160 0.92 33.04 -10.86
CA ARG A 160 1.96 32.21 -11.47
C ARG A 160 1.61 30.73 -11.42
N VAL A 161 1.35 30.14 -12.59
CA VAL A 161 1.20 28.71 -12.78
C VAL A 161 2.58 28.05 -12.67
N LEU A 162 2.72 27.05 -11.80
CA LEU A 162 3.95 26.28 -11.55
C LEU A 162 3.95 24.95 -12.26
N LEU A 163 2.79 24.30 -12.34
CA LEU A 163 2.52 23.13 -13.17
C LEU A 163 1.06 23.14 -13.62
N SER A 164 0.76 22.40 -14.65
CA SER A 164 -0.59 22.24 -15.18
C SER A 164 -0.82 20.83 -15.74
N ASN A 165 -2.09 20.53 -16.02
CA ASN A 165 -2.50 19.35 -16.79
C ASN A 165 -1.89 18.05 -16.28
N ALA A 166 -1.89 17.85 -14.94
CA ALA A 166 -1.48 16.55 -14.41
C ALA A 166 -2.53 15.49 -14.75
N ARG A 167 -2.12 14.41 -15.45
CA ARG A 167 -3.01 13.43 -16.06
C ARG A 167 -2.45 12.03 -15.95
N LEU A 168 -3.35 11.04 -15.96
CA LEU A 168 -3.00 9.64 -16.02
C LEU A 168 -2.76 9.23 -17.47
N LEU A 169 -1.73 8.47 -17.72
CA LEU A 169 -1.36 7.94 -19.02
C LEU A 169 -1.36 6.42 -18.98
N GLY A 170 -1.76 5.80 -20.07
CA GLY A 170 -1.63 4.36 -20.28
C GLY A 170 -1.35 4.05 -21.75
N GLU A 171 -0.88 2.86 -22.00
CA GLU A 171 -0.77 2.28 -23.35
C GLU A 171 -1.07 0.79 -23.26
N VAL A 172 -1.87 0.29 -24.18
CA VAL A 172 -2.11 -1.15 -24.34
C VAL A 172 -1.71 -1.59 -25.75
N ARG A 173 -1.26 -2.84 -25.84
CA ARG A 173 -1.03 -3.54 -27.11
C ARG A 173 -2.18 -4.49 -27.33
N ALA A 174 -2.78 -4.42 -28.51
CA ALA A 174 -3.96 -5.22 -28.84
C ALA A 174 -3.56 -6.61 -29.37
N GLY A 175 -4.06 -7.66 -28.75
CA GLY A 175 -3.99 -9.03 -29.23
C GLY A 175 -2.65 -9.74 -29.10
N SER A 176 -1.53 -9.01 -28.99
CA SER A 176 -0.19 -9.58 -28.77
C SER A 176 0.78 -8.54 -28.20
N PRO A 177 1.94 -8.95 -27.65
CA PRO A 177 2.98 -8.03 -27.19
C PRO A 177 3.53 -7.09 -28.28
N GLU A 178 3.47 -7.49 -29.53
CA GLU A 178 3.87 -6.71 -30.72
C GLU A 178 2.69 -6.03 -31.41
N GLY A 179 1.48 -6.18 -30.89
CA GLY A 179 0.24 -5.65 -31.45
C GLY A 179 0.20 -4.13 -31.55
N GLU A 180 -0.87 -3.62 -32.12
CA GLU A 180 -1.08 -2.18 -32.28
C GLU A 180 -1.02 -1.47 -30.92
N ARG A 181 -0.30 -0.35 -30.86
CA ARG A 181 -0.22 0.51 -29.69
C ARG A 181 -1.43 1.43 -29.62
N ILE A 182 -2.17 1.34 -28.55
CA ILE A 182 -3.32 2.18 -28.28
C ILE A 182 -3.00 3.03 -27.06
N ALA A 183 -2.77 4.31 -27.28
CA ALA A 183 -2.56 5.28 -26.21
C ALA A 183 -3.88 5.53 -25.46
N LEU A 184 -3.80 5.57 -24.14
CA LEU A 184 -4.91 5.79 -23.22
C LEU A 184 -4.64 7.01 -22.35
N THR A 185 -5.69 7.74 -22.03
CA THR A 185 -5.65 8.82 -21.03
C THR A 185 -6.73 8.56 -19.98
N GLY A 186 -6.38 8.75 -18.72
CA GLY A 186 -7.34 8.65 -17.63
C GLY A 186 -8.40 9.73 -17.73
N THR A 187 -9.68 9.35 -17.77
CA THR A 187 -10.81 10.26 -17.78
C THR A 187 -11.52 10.18 -16.44
N ILE A 188 -11.58 11.31 -15.73
CA ILE A 188 -12.27 11.43 -14.45
C ILE A 188 -13.77 11.51 -14.72
N GLU A 189 -14.52 10.64 -14.05
CA GLU A 189 -15.98 10.55 -14.11
C GLU A 189 -16.63 11.13 -12.85
N ARG A 190 -15.91 11.03 -11.71
CA ARG A 190 -16.41 11.47 -10.41
C ARG A 190 -15.28 12.02 -9.54
N ALA A 191 -15.56 13.13 -8.84
CA ALA A 191 -14.69 13.72 -7.84
C ALA A 191 -15.45 14.01 -6.54
N VAL A 192 -14.88 13.58 -5.40
CA VAL A 192 -15.50 13.73 -4.07
C VAL A 192 -14.47 14.27 -3.09
N VAL A 193 -14.85 15.26 -2.28
CA VAL A 193 -14.05 15.73 -1.16
C VAL A 193 -14.35 14.84 0.05
N GLU A 194 -13.38 14.01 0.45
CA GLU A 194 -13.50 13.12 1.61
C GLU A 194 -13.13 13.84 2.93
N GLN A 195 -12.19 14.80 2.87
CA GLN A 195 -11.82 15.67 4.02
C GLN A 195 -11.50 17.10 3.56
N LYS A 196 -11.82 18.09 4.41
CA LYS A 196 -11.72 19.53 4.08
C LYS A 196 -10.69 20.34 4.90
N GLY A 197 -9.78 19.69 5.62
CA GLY A 197 -8.82 20.42 6.48
C GLY A 197 -9.29 20.53 7.94
N PRO A 198 -8.62 21.29 8.84
CA PRO A 198 -7.65 22.37 8.55
C PRO A 198 -6.21 21.92 8.32
N VAL A 199 -5.81 20.71 8.69
CA VAL A 199 -4.45 20.21 8.54
C VAL A 199 -4.30 19.37 7.29
N ARG A 200 -5.30 18.55 6.98
CA ARG A 200 -5.32 17.61 5.84
C ARG A 200 -6.61 17.76 5.04
N ALA A 201 -6.48 17.82 3.72
CA ALA A 201 -7.59 17.68 2.79
C ALA A 201 -7.38 16.44 1.92
N VAL A 202 -8.47 15.75 1.58
CA VAL A 202 -8.47 14.55 0.73
C VAL A 202 -9.53 14.68 -0.33
N VAL A 203 -9.12 14.49 -1.59
CA VAL A 203 -10.02 14.41 -2.74
C VAL A 203 -9.87 13.06 -3.40
N ARG A 204 -10.98 12.37 -3.61
CA ARG A 204 -11.06 11.10 -4.33
C ARG A 204 -11.60 11.35 -5.74
N LEU A 205 -10.86 10.84 -6.72
CA LEU A 205 -11.21 10.84 -8.14
C LEU A 205 -11.44 9.40 -8.59
N GLU A 206 -12.47 9.18 -9.36
CA GLU A 206 -12.79 7.89 -9.96
C GLU A 206 -12.94 8.07 -11.47
N GLY A 207 -12.55 7.07 -12.24
CA GLY A 207 -12.65 7.10 -13.68
C GLY A 207 -12.03 5.88 -14.35
N ARG A 208 -11.83 5.99 -15.66
CA ARG A 208 -11.26 4.92 -16.49
C ARG A 208 -10.24 5.49 -17.46
N HIS A 209 -9.33 4.64 -17.93
CA HIS A 209 -8.46 5.02 -19.04
C HIS A 209 -9.18 4.81 -20.36
N ALA A 210 -9.17 5.82 -21.22
CA ALA A 210 -9.87 5.80 -22.50
C ALA A 210 -8.97 6.21 -23.67
N GLY A 211 -9.14 5.57 -24.82
CA GLY A 211 -8.43 5.85 -26.06
C GLY A 211 -8.66 4.77 -27.11
N GLY A 212 -8.55 5.10 -28.39
CA GLY A 212 -8.75 4.14 -29.48
C GLY A 212 -10.11 3.41 -29.46
N GLY A 213 -11.16 4.05 -28.97
CA GLY A 213 -12.50 3.43 -28.80
C GLY A 213 -12.61 2.48 -27.59
N ARG A 214 -11.58 2.35 -26.76
CA ARG A 214 -11.57 1.51 -25.56
C ARG A 214 -11.78 2.34 -24.31
N SER A 215 -12.37 1.71 -23.27
CA SER A 215 -12.50 2.26 -21.92
C SER A 215 -12.17 1.14 -20.93
N VAL A 216 -10.96 1.17 -20.38
CA VAL A 216 -10.36 0.08 -19.60
C VAL A 216 -9.60 0.63 -18.39
N LEU A 217 -9.10 -0.26 -17.53
CA LEU A 217 -8.29 0.05 -16.35
C LEU A 217 -8.97 1.10 -15.46
N PRO A 218 -10.15 0.78 -14.87
CA PRO A 218 -10.81 1.66 -13.92
C PRO A 218 -9.86 2.01 -12.79
N PHE A 219 -9.88 3.27 -12.39
CA PHE A 219 -8.97 3.77 -11.36
C PHE A 219 -9.70 4.52 -10.24
N VAL A 220 -9.05 4.52 -9.08
CA VAL A 220 -9.32 5.44 -7.98
C VAL A 220 -8.03 6.17 -7.64
N VAL A 221 -8.06 7.50 -7.69
CA VAL A 221 -6.94 8.35 -7.27
C VAL A 221 -7.36 9.17 -6.06
N ARG A 222 -6.57 9.12 -5.00
CA ARG A 222 -6.71 10.04 -3.87
C ARG A 222 -5.57 11.04 -3.85
N LEU A 223 -5.94 12.30 -3.72
CA LEU A 223 -5.04 13.44 -3.63
C LEU A 223 -5.08 13.96 -2.21
N TYR A 224 -3.93 13.99 -1.55
CA TYR A 224 -3.76 14.44 -0.18
C TYR A 224 -2.95 15.72 -0.16
N ALA A 225 -3.53 16.77 0.41
CA ALA A 225 -2.83 18.03 0.69
C ALA A 225 -2.72 18.25 2.20
N TYR A 226 -1.55 18.65 2.67
CA TYR A 226 -1.32 18.97 4.06
C TYR A 226 -0.95 20.44 4.24
N ALA A 227 -1.31 21.03 5.37
CA ALA A 227 -0.92 22.38 5.73
C ALA A 227 0.61 22.50 5.75
N GLY A 228 1.14 23.58 5.15
CA GLY A 228 2.56 23.82 5.03
C GLY A 228 3.30 23.00 3.98
N SER A 229 2.60 22.13 3.24
CA SER A 229 3.20 21.33 2.17
C SER A 229 3.07 22.01 0.80
N GLU A 230 4.13 21.90 0.00
CA GLU A 230 4.15 22.27 -1.43
C GLU A 230 3.83 21.07 -2.33
N ALA A 231 3.39 19.94 -1.74
CA ALA A 231 3.14 18.68 -2.43
C ALA A 231 1.69 18.24 -2.35
N LEU A 232 1.26 17.51 -3.38
CA LEU A 232 0.18 16.53 -3.30
C LEU A 232 0.77 15.12 -3.18
N ARG A 233 0.36 14.35 -2.16
CA ARG A 233 0.55 12.91 -2.16
C ARG A 233 -0.57 12.31 -3.00
N ILE A 234 -0.20 11.46 -3.95
CA ILE A 234 -1.11 10.80 -4.88
C ILE A 234 -1.10 9.31 -4.57
N VAL A 235 -2.26 8.75 -4.26
CA VAL A 235 -2.46 7.31 -4.14
C VAL A 235 -3.31 6.87 -5.33
N HIS A 236 -2.68 6.24 -6.30
CA HIS A 236 -3.29 5.76 -7.54
C HIS A 236 -3.52 4.26 -7.47
N SER A 237 -4.76 3.84 -7.61
CA SER A 237 -5.16 2.43 -7.67
C SER A 237 -5.86 2.16 -8.98
N PHE A 238 -5.53 1.08 -9.65
CA PHE A 238 -6.29 0.62 -10.82
C PHE A 238 -6.67 -0.85 -10.65
N VAL A 239 -7.71 -1.27 -11.35
CA VAL A 239 -8.11 -2.68 -11.47
C VAL A 239 -7.86 -3.12 -12.91
N LEU A 240 -7.32 -4.30 -13.07
CA LEU A 240 -7.11 -4.88 -14.39
C LEU A 240 -8.43 -5.43 -14.92
N ASP A 241 -8.88 -4.90 -16.05
CA ASP A 241 -10.14 -5.32 -16.71
C ASP A 241 -9.99 -5.48 -18.24
N ILE A 242 -8.75 -5.57 -18.71
CA ILE A 242 -8.44 -5.86 -20.11
C ILE A 242 -8.65 -7.35 -20.43
N GLU A 243 -8.81 -7.66 -21.70
CA GLU A 243 -8.84 -9.05 -22.15
C GLU A 243 -7.45 -9.70 -21.98
N ALA A 244 -7.42 -11.01 -21.72
CA ALA A 244 -6.16 -11.75 -21.48
C ALA A 244 -5.17 -11.70 -22.67
N THR A 245 -5.64 -11.40 -23.88
CA THR A 245 -4.82 -11.23 -25.08
C THR A 245 -4.22 -9.85 -25.22
N ASP A 246 -4.71 -8.86 -24.47
CA ASP A 246 -4.19 -7.49 -24.50
C ASP A 246 -3.08 -7.33 -23.45
N HIS A 247 -2.15 -6.42 -23.71
CA HIS A 247 -0.99 -6.21 -22.86
C HIS A 247 -0.83 -4.74 -22.49
N VAL A 248 -0.79 -4.42 -21.22
CA VAL A 248 -0.42 -3.07 -20.77
C VAL A 248 1.06 -2.83 -21.08
N SER A 249 1.36 -1.84 -21.89
CA SER A 249 2.74 -1.52 -22.31
C SER A 249 3.27 -0.24 -21.68
N ALA A 250 2.41 0.61 -21.11
CA ALA A 250 2.83 1.73 -20.28
C ALA A 250 1.71 2.13 -19.32
N LEU A 251 2.09 2.62 -18.14
CA LEU A 251 1.18 3.22 -17.17
C LEU A 251 1.93 4.31 -16.40
N GLY A 252 1.38 5.51 -16.28
CA GLY A 252 2.09 6.60 -15.62
C GLY A 252 1.24 7.82 -15.32
N ILE A 253 1.90 8.83 -14.72
CA ILE A 253 1.32 10.14 -14.41
C ILE A 253 2.25 11.21 -14.95
N ALA A 254 1.73 12.11 -15.78
CA ALA A 254 2.47 13.22 -16.36
C ALA A 254 1.89 14.56 -15.91
N ALA A 255 2.75 15.57 -15.83
CA ALA A 255 2.37 16.97 -15.61
C ALA A 255 3.14 17.88 -16.57
N ASP A 256 2.51 18.94 -17.01
CA ASP A 256 3.11 19.96 -17.85
C ASP A 256 3.70 21.08 -16.99
N VAL A 257 4.95 21.47 -17.24
CA VAL A 257 5.71 22.44 -16.46
C VAL A 257 6.09 23.63 -17.33
N PRO A 258 5.56 24.83 -17.05
CA PRO A 258 5.93 26.03 -17.80
C PRO A 258 7.40 26.37 -17.60
N MET A 259 8.18 26.40 -18.68
CA MET A 259 9.61 26.69 -18.68
C MET A 259 9.87 28.15 -18.95
N ARG A 260 10.44 28.85 -17.98
CA ARG A 260 10.70 30.28 -18.04
C ARG A 260 12.18 30.60 -18.07
N GLY A 261 12.53 31.79 -18.51
CA GLY A 261 13.92 32.26 -18.58
C GLY A 261 14.70 31.63 -19.73
N ALA A 262 15.97 32.00 -19.81
CA ALA A 262 16.89 31.53 -20.82
C ALA A 262 17.23 30.06 -20.60
N LEU A 263 17.66 29.36 -21.67
CA LEU A 263 17.95 27.91 -21.60
C LEU A 263 19.04 27.58 -20.56
N HIS A 264 19.95 28.47 -20.30
CA HIS A 264 21.00 28.30 -19.28
C HIS A 264 20.51 28.50 -17.83
N ASP A 265 19.29 29.05 -17.64
CA ASP A 265 18.62 29.18 -16.36
C ASP A 265 17.61 28.08 -16.10
N ARG A 266 17.41 27.16 -17.05
CA ARG A 266 16.51 26.02 -16.89
C ARG A 266 17.26 24.83 -16.36
N HIS A 267 16.68 24.11 -15.39
CA HIS A 267 17.38 23.09 -14.61
C HIS A 267 16.62 21.77 -14.61
N VAL A 268 17.38 20.69 -14.72
CA VAL A 268 16.94 19.31 -14.53
C VAL A 268 17.69 18.72 -13.35
N ARG A 269 16.97 17.98 -12.50
CA ARG A 269 17.51 17.25 -11.35
C ARG A 269 16.90 15.87 -11.32
N LEU A 270 17.71 14.83 -11.22
CA LEU A 270 17.28 13.45 -11.11
C LEU A 270 18.07 12.78 -9.99
N ALA A 271 17.37 12.17 -9.04
CA ALA A 271 18.03 11.45 -7.95
C ALA A 271 18.57 10.11 -8.46
N THR A 272 19.85 9.90 -8.25
CA THR A 272 20.57 8.68 -8.61
C THR A 272 20.95 7.86 -7.34
N ALA A 273 21.84 6.89 -7.45
CA ALA A 273 22.18 6.03 -6.31
C ALA A 273 22.86 6.79 -5.16
N ASP A 274 22.78 6.24 -3.96
CA ASP A 274 23.54 6.67 -2.79
C ASP A 274 23.40 8.17 -2.44
N ASP A 275 22.16 8.66 -2.46
CA ASP A 275 21.83 10.07 -2.24
C ASP A 275 22.42 11.05 -3.27
N ALA A 276 23.01 10.55 -4.34
CA ALA A 276 23.51 11.42 -5.40
C ALA A 276 22.37 12.09 -6.18
N MET A 277 22.67 13.24 -6.73
CA MET A 277 21.74 14.00 -7.57
C MET A 277 22.44 14.35 -8.88
N PHE A 278 21.90 13.88 -10.00
CA PHE A 278 22.26 14.39 -11.30
C PHE A 278 21.77 15.83 -11.44
N VAL A 279 22.68 16.75 -11.66
CA VAL A 279 22.45 18.20 -11.68
C VAL A 279 22.87 18.74 -13.03
N GLU A 280 21.91 19.16 -13.85
CA GLU A 280 22.22 19.74 -15.14
C GLU A 280 21.36 20.96 -15.47
N ALA A 281 21.97 21.95 -16.16
CA ALA A 281 21.23 23.02 -16.81
C ALA A 281 20.85 22.57 -18.23
N VAL A 282 19.69 22.99 -18.73
CA VAL A 282 19.26 22.69 -20.11
C VAL A 282 20.33 23.15 -21.13
N ARG A 283 20.96 24.30 -20.88
CA ARG A 283 22.18 24.71 -21.60
C ARG A 283 23.32 24.88 -20.59
N PRO A 284 24.21 23.88 -20.44
CA PRO A 284 25.31 23.97 -19.49
C PRO A 284 26.35 24.93 -19.96
N LEU A 285 26.77 25.86 -19.09
CA LEU A 285 27.76 26.87 -19.36
C LEU A 285 29.14 26.51 -18.76
N THR A 286 29.56 25.29 -18.93
CA THR A 286 30.85 24.77 -18.49
C THR A 286 31.77 24.67 -19.68
N GLY A 287 32.72 25.56 -19.80
CA GLY A 287 33.64 25.55 -20.93
C GLY A 287 35.05 25.16 -20.51
N LEU A 288 35.63 24.17 -21.17
CA LEU A 288 37.02 23.75 -20.95
C LEU A 288 38.02 24.91 -21.29
N ARG A 289 37.73 25.64 -22.33
CA ARG A 289 38.65 26.70 -22.82
C ARG A 289 38.07 28.11 -22.67
N ARG A 290 36.79 28.22 -22.37
CA ARG A 290 36.05 29.48 -22.35
C ARG A 290 35.13 29.50 -21.13
N ASP A 291 35.77 29.61 -20.00
CA ASP A 291 35.13 29.66 -18.69
C ASP A 291 34.22 30.89 -18.58
N PRO A 292 32.89 30.72 -18.37
CA PRO A 292 31.97 31.84 -18.18
C PRO A 292 32.23 32.60 -16.88
N GLY A 293 33.06 32.06 -16.01
CA GLY A 293 33.38 32.58 -14.69
C GLY A 293 32.71 31.79 -13.55
N LYS A 294 33.38 31.82 -12.40
CA LYS A 294 32.93 31.05 -11.22
C LYS A 294 31.49 31.41 -10.80
N ALA A 295 31.11 32.66 -10.80
CA ALA A 295 29.78 33.10 -10.42
C ALA A 295 28.68 32.52 -11.31
N VAL A 296 28.92 32.37 -12.60
CA VAL A 296 27.99 31.76 -13.58
C VAL A 296 27.83 30.27 -13.29
N ARG A 297 28.96 29.56 -13.10
CA ARG A 297 28.91 28.11 -12.80
C ARG A 297 28.20 27.83 -11.47
N ASP A 298 28.57 28.60 -10.42
CA ASP A 298 27.93 28.42 -9.10
C ASP A 298 26.43 28.70 -9.14
N ALA A 299 25.99 29.68 -9.92
CA ALA A 299 24.59 29.99 -10.11
C ALA A 299 23.83 28.81 -10.79
N GLN A 300 24.39 28.22 -11.85
CA GLN A 300 23.79 27.07 -12.53
C GLN A 300 23.72 25.82 -11.62
N ILE A 301 24.79 25.52 -10.89
CA ILE A 301 24.82 24.40 -9.95
C ILE A 301 23.76 24.61 -8.86
N ALA A 302 23.64 25.82 -8.33
CA ALA A 302 22.66 26.14 -7.30
C ALA A 302 21.21 26.32 -7.82
N GLY A 303 20.98 26.25 -9.12
CA GLY A 303 19.64 26.45 -9.72
C GLY A 303 19.17 27.93 -9.68
N ARG A 304 20.08 28.88 -9.55
CA ARG A 304 19.79 30.32 -9.54
C ARG A 304 19.93 30.90 -10.94
N ALA A 305 19.36 32.12 -11.12
CA ALA A 305 19.55 32.86 -12.36
C ALA A 305 21.04 33.20 -12.53
N VAL A 306 21.52 32.99 -13.74
CA VAL A 306 22.88 33.29 -14.12
C VAL A 306 23.07 34.84 -14.20
N PRO A 307 24.19 35.41 -13.74
CA PRO A 307 24.49 36.83 -13.92
C PRO A 307 24.40 37.27 -15.39
N ALA A 308 23.79 38.40 -15.63
CA ALA A 308 23.59 38.92 -17.00
C ALA A 308 24.92 39.18 -17.73
N GLU A 309 25.96 39.56 -16.98
CA GLU A 309 27.30 39.76 -17.52
C GLU A 309 28.10 38.47 -17.49
N MET A 310 28.41 37.94 -18.65
CA MET A 310 29.28 36.78 -18.82
C MET A 310 30.60 37.21 -19.47
N ARG A 311 31.69 36.51 -19.10
CA ARG A 311 32.98 36.74 -19.76
C ARG A 311 32.90 36.47 -21.26
N ASP A 312 33.40 37.42 -22.04
CA ASP A 312 33.60 37.20 -23.46
C ASP A 312 34.62 36.06 -23.72
N PRO A 313 34.37 35.23 -24.71
CA PRO A 313 33.32 35.30 -25.72
C PRO A 313 32.10 34.41 -25.43
N VAL A 314 31.92 33.82 -24.23
CA VAL A 314 30.84 32.89 -23.94
C VAL A 314 29.46 33.51 -24.21
N GLY A 315 29.23 34.75 -23.74
CA GLY A 315 27.97 35.45 -23.96
C GLY A 315 27.60 35.62 -25.44
N LYS A 316 28.58 35.78 -26.31
CA LYS A 316 28.38 35.92 -27.78
C LYS A 316 28.19 34.58 -28.52
N LEU A 317 28.50 33.47 -27.87
CA LEU A 317 28.51 32.13 -28.50
C LEU A 317 27.52 31.19 -27.83
N LEU A 318 26.61 31.66 -26.99
CA LEU A 318 25.64 30.82 -26.26
C LEU A 318 24.86 29.88 -27.17
N GLU A 319 24.44 30.34 -28.33
CA GLU A 319 23.65 29.54 -29.28
C GLU A 319 24.41 28.35 -29.84
N ARG A 320 25.75 28.36 -29.76
CA ARG A 320 26.60 27.25 -30.21
C ARG A 320 26.81 26.17 -29.15
N ILE A 321 26.35 26.42 -27.92
CA ILE A 321 26.37 25.43 -26.86
C ILE A 321 25.10 24.60 -26.95
N PRO A 322 25.19 23.28 -27.05
CA PRO A 322 24.01 22.41 -27.13
C PRO A 322 23.05 22.62 -25.95
N ALA A 323 21.76 22.53 -26.22
CA ALA A 323 20.74 22.48 -25.19
C ALA A 323 20.18 21.04 -25.10
N TRP A 324 20.06 20.52 -23.90
CA TRP A 324 19.52 19.21 -23.61
C TRP A 324 18.03 19.33 -23.34
N SER A 325 17.20 18.72 -24.16
CA SER A 325 15.76 18.84 -24.09
C SER A 325 15.08 17.69 -23.36
N ASP A 326 15.61 16.48 -23.53
CA ASP A 326 15.00 15.27 -23.02
C ASP A 326 15.95 14.49 -22.14
N PHE A 327 15.38 13.95 -21.03
CA PHE A 327 16.09 13.12 -20.06
C PHE A 327 15.21 11.93 -19.67
N SER A 328 15.83 10.77 -19.43
CA SER A 328 15.15 9.54 -19.02
C SER A 328 15.98 8.83 -17.97
N LEU A 329 15.36 8.61 -16.79
CA LEU A 329 15.89 7.78 -15.70
C LEU A 329 15.09 6.48 -15.70
N SER A 330 15.65 5.40 -16.23
CA SER A 330 14.98 4.10 -16.41
C SER A 330 15.51 3.08 -15.41
N GLN A 331 14.63 2.48 -14.62
CA GLN A 331 14.92 1.39 -13.68
C GLN A 331 14.18 0.14 -14.17
N LEU A 332 14.76 -0.59 -15.12
CA LEU A 332 14.10 -1.74 -15.77
C LEU A 332 14.33 -3.07 -15.03
N SER A 333 15.17 -3.06 -14.01
CA SER A 333 15.41 -4.20 -13.12
C SER A 333 15.61 -3.71 -11.68
N ALA A 334 15.54 -4.60 -10.70
CA ALA A 334 15.78 -4.25 -9.28
C ALA A 334 17.20 -3.72 -8.99
N ASN A 335 18.16 -4.00 -9.84
CA ASN A 335 19.57 -3.75 -9.58
C ASN A 335 20.31 -3.05 -10.74
N GLY A 336 19.58 -2.30 -11.58
CA GLY A 336 20.19 -1.55 -12.66
C GLY A 336 19.27 -0.39 -13.10
N PHE A 337 19.78 0.85 -13.03
CA PHE A 337 19.18 2.00 -13.68
C PHE A 337 20.15 2.61 -14.69
N THR A 338 19.58 3.27 -15.68
CA THR A 338 20.32 4.11 -16.63
C THR A 338 19.68 5.50 -16.68
N LEU A 339 20.51 6.52 -16.82
CA LEU A 339 20.10 7.89 -17.07
C LEU A 339 20.64 8.30 -18.43
N THR A 340 19.74 8.64 -19.33
CA THR A 340 20.08 9.06 -20.69
C THR A 340 19.55 10.47 -20.95
N LYS A 341 20.18 11.18 -21.90
CA LYS A 341 19.73 12.50 -22.36
C LYS A 341 19.91 12.67 -23.85
N ARG A 342 19.12 13.57 -24.46
CA ARG A 342 19.25 13.97 -25.86
C ARG A 342 18.88 15.45 -26.05
N THR A 343 19.32 16.02 -27.16
CA THR A 343 19.10 17.45 -27.47
C THR A 343 17.69 17.73 -28.02
N GLY A 344 16.94 16.71 -28.46
CA GLY A 344 15.56 16.87 -28.91
C GLY A 344 15.01 15.59 -29.51
N GLU A 345 13.72 15.58 -29.78
CA GLU A 345 13.03 14.46 -30.42
C GLU A 345 13.69 14.07 -31.75
N GLY A 346 13.84 12.76 -31.99
CA GLY A 346 14.53 12.22 -33.18
C GLY A 346 16.05 12.24 -33.09
N HIS A 347 16.67 12.91 -32.13
CA HIS A 347 18.11 12.85 -31.92
C HIS A 347 18.51 11.62 -31.10
N GLY A 348 19.77 11.19 -31.26
CA GLY A 348 20.32 10.04 -30.53
C GLY A 348 20.43 10.30 -29.03
N TRP A 349 20.10 9.29 -28.26
CA TRP A 349 20.34 9.27 -26.80
C TRP A 349 21.82 9.06 -26.50
N ILE A 350 22.28 9.72 -25.45
CA ILE A 350 23.60 9.46 -24.87
C ILE A 350 23.43 9.10 -23.39
N ASP A 351 24.30 8.24 -22.89
CA ASP A 351 24.36 7.87 -21.48
C ASP A 351 24.92 9.05 -20.67
N ALA A 352 24.27 9.33 -19.56
CA ALA A 352 24.65 10.42 -18.67
C ALA A 352 25.03 9.94 -17.27
N ASP A 353 24.41 8.87 -16.79
CA ASP A 353 24.72 8.21 -15.53
C ASP A 353 24.13 6.78 -15.53
N GLU A 354 24.66 5.92 -14.65
CA GLU A 354 24.15 4.59 -14.41
C GLU A 354 24.40 4.15 -12.96
N GLY A 355 23.66 3.17 -12.49
CA GLY A 355 23.87 2.65 -11.14
C GLY A 355 22.89 1.53 -10.78
N ARG A 356 22.83 1.19 -9.49
CA ARG A 356 22.08 0.02 -9.05
C ARG A 356 20.61 0.33 -8.79
N ARG A 357 20.30 1.27 -7.90
CA ARG A 357 18.94 1.51 -7.37
C ARG A 357 18.69 3.01 -7.23
N ALA A 358 17.86 3.58 -8.07
CA ALA A 358 17.49 4.97 -8.01
C ALA A 358 16.28 5.15 -7.04
N PRO A 359 16.23 6.24 -6.24
CA PRO A 359 15.11 6.51 -5.34
C PRO A 359 13.83 6.94 -6.05
N GLY A 360 13.90 7.26 -7.36
CA GLY A 360 12.72 7.57 -8.17
C GLY A 360 12.20 9.00 -8.01
N PHE A 361 13.07 9.99 -8.05
CA PHE A 361 12.74 11.41 -7.97
C PHE A 361 13.28 12.19 -9.19
N GLY A 362 12.45 13.10 -9.74
CA GLY A 362 12.83 14.01 -10.80
C GLY A 362 12.25 15.41 -10.60
N TYR A 363 13.00 16.43 -11.04
CA TYR A 363 12.61 17.85 -11.05
C TYR A 363 12.97 18.50 -12.37
N VAL A 364 12.10 19.36 -12.86
CA VAL A 364 12.35 20.28 -13.97
C VAL A 364 11.77 21.63 -13.67
N GLY A 365 12.50 22.70 -14.02
CA GLY A 365 12.06 24.07 -13.78
C GLY A 365 13.11 25.11 -14.09
N SER A 366 12.93 26.30 -13.52
CA SER A 366 13.79 27.47 -13.65
C SER A 366 13.82 28.25 -12.34
N PRO A 367 14.64 29.31 -12.20
CA PRO A 367 14.57 30.19 -11.03
C PRO A 367 13.18 30.76 -10.74
N GLY A 368 12.30 30.80 -11.75
CA GLY A 368 10.94 31.29 -11.63
C GLY A 368 9.91 30.20 -11.27
N GLY A 369 10.34 28.99 -10.94
CA GLY A 369 9.49 27.88 -10.52
C GLY A 369 9.63 26.63 -11.37
N GLY A 370 9.02 25.55 -10.91
CA GLY A 370 9.04 24.24 -11.56
C GLY A 370 8.26 23.21 -10.79
N ALA A 371 8.39 21.96 -11.22
CA ALA A 371 7.73 20.82 -10.60
C ALA A 371 8.69 19.66 -10.31
N GLY A 372 8.43 18.93 -9.24
CA GLY A 372 9.07 17.67 -8.91
C GLY A 372 8.05 16.54 -8.85
N ILE A 373 8.48 15.34 -9.20
CA ILE A 373 7.69 14.09 -9.05
C ILE A 373 8.56 13.00 -8.43
N ALA A 374 7.95 12.18 -7.58
CA ALA A 374 8.60 10.97 -7.10
C ALA A 374 7.59 9.82 -7.06
N ALA A 375 8.08 8.62 -7.36
CA ALA A 375 7.33 7.38 -7.22
C ALA A 375 7.94 6.55 -6.08
N ARG A 376 7.12 6.22 -5.08
CA ARG A 376 7.51 5.32 -4.00
C ARG A 376 7.74 3.90 -4.54
N TYR A 377 8.70 3.19 -3.96
CA TYR A 377 9.09 1.85 -4.40
C TYR A 377 9.61 1.81 -5.85
N PHE A 378 10.26 2.86 -6.32
CA PHE A 378 10.69 3.00 -7.70
C PHE A 378 11.49 1.80 -8.21
N TRP A 379 12.61 1.46 -7.57
CA TRP A 379 13.42 0.32 -7.97
C TRP A 379 12.82 -1.04 -7.55
N GLN A 380 12.08 -1.07 -6.44
CA GLN A 380 11.44 -2.31 -5.96
C GLN A 380 10.33 -2.78 -6.90
N ARG A 381 9.61 -1.86 -7.52
CA ARG A 381 8.49 -2.13 -8.42
C ARG A 381 8.84 -1.91 -9.89
N HIS A 382 10.12 -2.19 -10.23
CA HIS A 382 10.51 -2.17 -11.64
C HIS A 382 9.53 -2.99 -12.51
N PRO A 383 9.42 -2.63 -13.82
CA PRO A 383 10.12 -1.59 -14.57
C PRO A 383 9.46 -0.22 -14.40
N THR A 384 10.19 0.74 -13.89
CA THR A 384 9.74 2.12 -13.68
C THR A 384 10.63 3.10 -14.42
N GLN A 385 10.14 4.34 -14.61
CA GLN A 385 10.91 5.37 -15.32
C GLN A 385 10.46 6.77 -14.92
N ILE A 386 11.37 7.74 -14.95
CA ILE A 386 11.05 9.16 -14.89
C ILE A 386 11.54 9.80 -16.19
N ASP A 387 10.61 10.47 -16.86
CA ASP A 387 10.89 11.21 -18.10
C ASP A 387 10.74 12.71 -17.89
N ILE A 388 11.68 13.45 -18.44
CA ILE A 388 11.55 14.87 -18.69
C ILE A 388 11.68 15.06 -20.19
N ARG A 389 10.67 15.65 -20.80
CA ARG A 389 10.65 15.92 -22.25
C ARG A 389 10.44 17.41 -22.51
N ASN A 390 11.03 17.92 -23.57
CA ASN A 390 10.88 19.30 -24.04
C ASN A 390 11.35 20.36 -23.03
N ALA A 391 12.36 20.09 -22.21
CA ALA A 391 12.89 21.07 -21.26
C ALA A 391 13.46 22.34 -21.93
N ALA A 392 13.87 22.25 -23.20
CA ALA A 392 14.30 23.38 -24.01
C ALA A 392 13.13 24.21 -24.60
N SER A 393 11.90 23.71 -24.57
CA SER A 393 10.70 24.39 -25.08
C SER A 393 10.02 25.22 -23.99
N ASP A 394 8.95 25.96 -24.32
CA ASP A 394 8.20 26.78 -23.35
C ASP A 394 7.41 25.98 -22.31
N THR A 395 7.20 24.70 -22.60
CA THR A 395 6.55 23.75 -21.69
C THR A 395 7.30 22.42 -21.73
N ALA A 396 7.78 21.97 -20.59
CA ALA A 396 8.29 20.63 -20.39
C ALA A 396 7.20 19.67 -19.92
N SER A 397 7.34 18.39 -20.23
CA SER A 397 6.55 17.32 -19.62
C SER A 397 7.40 16.55 -18.63
N LEU A 398 6.90 16.40 -17.40
CA LEU A 398 7.48 15.60 -16.33
C LEU A 398 6.59 14.40 -16.08
N THR A 399 7.11 13.19 -16.30
CA THR A 399 6.33 11.94 -16.22
C THR A 399 6.99 10.95 -15.27
N ALA A 400 6.22 10.36 -14.36
CA ALA A 400 6.59 9.17 -13.62
C ALA A 400 5.81 7.97 -14.19
N TRP A 401 6.54 7.04 -14.77
CA TRP A 401 6.01 5.79 -15.27
C TRP A 401 6.02 4.73 -14.17
N LEU A 402 4.85 4.21 -13.87
CA LEU A 402 4.64 3.08 -12.96
C LEU A 402 4.96 1.76 -13.65
N TRP A 403 4.73 1.71 -14.96
CA TRP A 403 5.26 0.71 -15.90
C TRP A 403 5.91 1.46 -17.06
N SER A 404 7.19 1.22 -17.23
CA SER A 404 8.01 1.91 -18.22
C SER A 404 7.60 1.55 -19.66
N PRO A 405 7.47 2.54 -20.58
CA PRO A 405 7.26 2.27 -21.99
C PRO A 405 8.47 1.64 -22.69
N ASP A 406 9.65 1.67 -22.06
CA ASP A 406 10.88 1.06 -22.55
C ASP A 406 11.01 -0.42 -22.14
N ALA A 407 10.13 -0.88 -21.25
CA ALA A 407 10.02 -2.29 -20.86
C ALA A 407 9.18 -3.08 -21.88
N LYS A 408 9.27 -4.42 -21.78
CA LYS A 408 8.30 -5.28 -22.44
C LYS A 408 6.91 -5.03 -21.88
N PRO A 409 5.85 -5.17 -22.69
CA PRO A 409 4.48 -5.14 -22.18
C PRO A 409 4.26 -6.17 -21.05
N MET A 410 3.33 -5.88 -20.14
CA MET A 410 2.94 -6.84 -19.11
C MET A 410 2.43 -8.12 -19.74
N ASP A 411 3.08 -9.23 -19.46
CA ASP A 411 2.62 -10.56 -19.87
C ASP A 411 1.89 -11.22 -18.70
N LEU A 412 0.58 -11.21 -18.76
CA LEU A 412 -0.29 -11.75 -17.72
C LEU A 412 -0.97 -13.05 -18.16
N ARG A 413 -0.52 -13.63 -19.27
CA ARG A 413 -1.06 -14.88 -19.81
C ARG A 413 -0.83 -16.03 -18.82
N PRO A 414 -1.79 -16.97 -18.72
CA PRO A 414 -1.61 -18.16 -17.90
C PRO A 414 -0.44 -19.00 -18.41
N TYR A 415 0.36 -19.51 -17.49
CA TYR A 415 1.49 -20.37 -17.85
C TYR A 415 1.06 -21.83 -18.09
N HIS A 416 -0.03 -22.27 -17.48
CA HIS A 416 -0.55 -23.64 -17.67
C HIS A 416 -1.11 -23.86 -19.07
N GLY A 417 -1.67 -22.83 -19.70
CA GLY A 417 -2.43 -23.01 -20.91
C GLY A 417 -3.59 -24.00 -20.70
N THR A 418 -3.75 -24.89 -21.64
CA THR A 418 -4.72 -25.99 -21.54
C THR A 418 -4.00 -27.27 -21.08
N MET A 419 -3.89 -27.48 -19.78
CA MET A 419 -3.25 -28.69 -19.22
C MET A 419 -4.15 -29.93 -19.29
N GLY A 420 -5.40 -29.80 -19.73
CA GLY A 420 -6.31 -30.91 -19.83
C GLY A 420 -6.82 -31.45 -18.49
N MET A 421 -6.76 -30.65 -17.41
CA MET A 421 -7.16 -31.06 -16.07
C MET A 421 -8.63 -30.74 -15.77
N GLU A 422 -9.52 -31.02 -16.70
CA GLU A 422 -10.96 -30.70 -16.58
C GLU A 422 -11.75 -31.78 -15.87
N GLY A 423 -11.25 -33.02 -15.90
CA GLY A 423 -11.89 -34.17 -15.28
C GLY A 423 -11.23 -34.62 -13.98
N TYR A 424 -11.95 -35.42 -13.20
CA TYR A 424 -11.48 -35.98 -11.93
C TYR A 424 -10.12 -36.67 -12.03
N ASP A 425 -9.99 -37.61 -13.00
CA ASP A 425 -8.74 -38.38 -13.17
C ASP A 425 -7.56 -37.50 -13.60
N ALA A 426 -7.81 -36.55 -14.50
CA ALA A 426 -6.80 -35.61 -14.96
C ALA A 426 -6.33 -34.67 -13.82
N GLN A 427 -7.27 -34.21 -12.99
CA GLN A 427 -6.92 -33.41 -11.81
C GLN A 427 -6.12 -34.20 -10.79
N ASN A 428 -6.45 -35.46 -10.55
CA ASN A 428 -5.70 -36.36 -9.67
C ASN A 428 -4.25 -36.54 -10.18
N GLN A 429 -4.08 -36.79 -11.48
CA GLN A 429 -2.75 -36.87 -12.07
C GLN A 429 -2.00 -35.54 -11.95
N GLY A 430 -2.68 -34.43 -12.18
CA GLY A 430 -2.10 -33.11 -12.02
C GLY A 430 -1.63 -32.86 -10.59
N LEU A 431 -2.38 -33.25 -9.58
CA LEU A 431 -2.02 -33.14 -8.17
C LEU A 431 -0.79 -33.98 -7.79
N ASP A 432 -0.60 -35.14 -8.40
CA ASP A 432 0.61 -35.94 -8.20
C ASP A 432 1.88 -35.28 -8.75
N ILE A 433 1.74 -34.43 -9.77
CA ILE A 433 2.84 -33.76 -10.44
C ILE A 433 3.01 -32.31 -9.94
N THR A 434 1.91 -31.54 -9.90
CA THR A 434 1.95 -30.09 -9.70
C THR A 434 1.41 -29.65 -8.34
N TYR A 435 0.64 -30.49 -7.66
CA TYR A 435 -0.11 -30.14 -6.44
C TYR A 435 -1.09 -28.97 -6.62
N GLU A 436 -1.53 -28.70 -7.82
CA GLU A 436 -2.44 -27.62 -8.14
C GLU A 436 -3.75 -28.11 -8.70
N ASP A 437 -4.84 -27.46 -8.29
CA ASP A 437 -6.14 -27.61 -8.92
C ASP A 437 -6.25 -26.59 -10.05
N TYR A 438 -6.94 -26.96 -11.10
CA TYR A 438 -7.28 -26.00 -12.17
C TYR A 438 -8.76 -26.06 -12.51
N GLU A 439 -9.32 -24.92 -12.74
CA GLU A 439 -10.65 -24.73 -13.30
C GLU A 439 -10.59 -23.64 -14.37
N PRO A 440 -11.28 -23.79 -15.53
CA PRO A 440 -11.30 -22.75 -16.56
C PRO A 440 -11.64 -21.37 -15.98
N GLY A 441 -10.75 -20.38 -16.24
CA GLY A 441 -10.85 -19.02 -15.76
C GLY A 441 -10.19 -18.75 -14.40
N TRP A 442 -9.60 -19.75 -13.74
CA TRP A 442 -8.85 -19.51 -12.51
C TRP A 442 -7.56 -18.74 -12.74
N ASP A 443 -7.03 -18.82 -13.92
CA ASP A 443 -5.80 -18.15 -14.39
C ASP A 443 -6.06 -16.77 -15.05
N ASP A 444 -7.31 -16.31 -15.08
CA ASP A 444 -7.65 -15.00 -15.62
C ASP A 444 -7.23 -13.88 -14.63
N PRO A 445 -6.33 -12.95 -15.02
CA PRO A 445 -5.91 -11.84 -14.18
C PRO A 445 -6.97 -10.73 -14.05
N LYS A 446 -8.09 -10.83 -14.77
CA LYS A 446 -9.13 -9.81 -14.78
C LYS A 446 -9.78 -9.67 -13.41
N GLY A 447 -9.56 -8.53 -12.79
CA GLY A 447 -10.10 -8.21 -11.46
C GLY A 447 -9.04 -7.99 -10.39
N ILE A 448 -7.76 -8.31 -10.62
CA ILE A 448 -6.68 -7.94 -9.70
C ILE A 448 -6.41 -6.43 -9.74
N ALA A 449 -5.76 -5.90 -8.73
CA ALA A 449 -5.48 -4.47 -8.62
C ALA A 449 -4.04 -4.19 -8.24
N ARG A 450 -3.61 -2.94 -8.44
CA ARG A 450 -2.35 -2.43 -7.88
C ARG A 450 -2.50 -0.97 -7.47
N THR A 451 -1.95 -0.63 -6.31
CA THR A 451 -1.87 0.75 -5.83
C THR A 451 -0.43 1.23 -5.83
N SER A 452 -0.21 2.42 -6.38
CA SER A 452 1.07 3.13 -6.38
C SER A 452 0.95 4.46 -5.66
N GLU A 453 2.01 4.87 -4.97
CA GLU A 453 2.09 6.13 -4.26
C GLU A 453 3.11 7.05 -4.93
N LEU A 454 2.71 8.29 -5.16
CA LEU A 454 3.57 9.30 -5.74
C LEU A 454 3.48 10.60 -4.93
N MET A 455 4.51 11.43 -5.09
CA MET A 455 4.51 12.81 -4.62
C MET A 455 4.66 13.74 -5.82
N LEU A 456 3.85 14.77 -5.89
CA LEU A 456 3.91 15.81 -6.91
C LEU A 456 4.08 17.16 -6.23
N TRP A 457 5.21 17.85 -6.46
CA TRP A 457 5.53 19.16 -5.90
C TRP A 457 5.39 20.26 -6.91
N ALA A 458 4.97 21.43 -6.44
CA ALA A 458 4.98 22.68 -7.19
C ALA A 458 5.82 23.74 -6.46
N PHE A 459 6.98 24.08 -7.03
CA PHE A 459 7.93 24.99 -6.44
C PHE A 459 7.91 26.35 -7.12
N ASP A 460 8.06 27.44 -6.37
CA ASP A 460 8.13 28.78 -6.90
C ASP A 460 9.55 29.27 -7.27
N ALA A 461 10.54 28.42 -6.97
CA ALA A 461 11.95 28.56 -7.38
C ALA A 461 12.57 27.17 -7.49
N THR A 462 13.69 27.02 -8.19
CA THR A 462 14.48 25.78 -8.17
C THR A 462 14.99 25.54 -6.75
N PRO A 463 14.62 24.42 -6.09
CA PRO A 463 15.14 24.12 -4.76
C PRO A 463 16.64 23.78 -4.80
N GLU A 464 17.34 24.05 -3.72
CA GLU A 464 18.74 23.65 -3.57
C GLU A 464 18.89 22.12 -3.55
N THR A 465 20.02 21.63 -4.04
CA THR A 465 20.30 20.18 -4.15
C THR A 465 20.09 19.42 -2.84
N PRO A 466 20.58 19.88 -1.65
CA PRO A 466 20.34 19.15 -0.40
C PRO A 466 18.85 18.98 -0.07
N ARG A 467 18.03 20.00 -0.36
CA ARG A 467 16.57 19.91 -0.17
C ARG A 467 15.93 18.87 -1.10
N LEU A 468 16.35 18.82 -2.36
CA LEU A 468 15.86 17.84 -3.32
C LEU A 468 16.26 16.41 -2.93
N GLN A 469 17.48 16.22 -2.42
CA GLN A 469 17.94 14.94 -1.86
C GLN A 469 17.10 14.52 -0.66
N ALA A 470 16.79 15.43 0.27
CA ALA A 470 15.92 15.14 1.41
C ALA A 470 14.48 14.80 0.98
N LEU A 471 13.94 15.48 -0.03
CA LEU A 471 12.63 15.15 -0.61
C LEU A 471 12.64 13.77 -1.28
N ALA A 472 13.69 13.43 -2.01
CA ALA A 472 13.85 12.12 -2.64
C ALA A 472 13.89 10.98 -1.58
N ARG A 473 14.66 11.16 -0.51
CA ARG A 473 14.70 10.23 0.63
C ARG A 473 13.33 10.07 1.29
N ALA A 474 12.66 11.18 1.60
CA ALA A 474 11.35 11.18 2.24
C ALA A 474 10.26 10.56 1.37
N ALA A 475 10.37 10.63 0.04
CA ALA A 475 9.45 9.98 -0.88
C ALA A 475 9.73 8.47 -1.03
N ALA A 476 11.00 8.09 -1.12
CA ALA A 476 11.41 6.68 -1.22
C ALA A 476 11.14 5.91 0.08
N THR A 477 11.38 6.54 1.22
CA THR A 477 11.18 5.98 2.56
C THR A 477 10.37 6.99 3.41
N PRO A 478 9.04 7.03 3.25
CA PRO A 478 8.22 7.97 3.99
C PRO A 478 8.37 7.78 5.49
N PRO A 479 8.60 8.86 6.25
CA PRO A 479 8.59 8.79 7.71
C PRO A 479 7.17 8.47 8.19
N GLN A 480 7.05 7.74 9.30
CA GLN A 480 5.76 7.34 9.87
C GLN A 480 5.75 7.54 11.37
N LEU A 481 4.62 8.05 11.88
CA LEU A 481 4.34 8.14 13.31
C LEU A 481 3.55 6.91 13.79
N MET A 482 3.89 6.39 14.95
CA MET A 482 3.23 5.24 15.56
C MET A 482 3.10 5.46 17.06
N ALA A 483 1.94 5.12 17.64
CA ALA A 483 1.80 5.03 19.08
C ALA A 483 2.78 3.99 19.67
N GLU A 484 3.32 4.26 20.85
CA GLU A 484 4.30 3.34 21.46
C GLU A 484 3.71 1.95 21.69
N PRO A 485 4.48 0.85 21.50
CA PRO A 485 4.00 -0.53 21.67
C PRO A 485 3.30 -0.79 23.01
N ALA A 486 3.81 -0.21 24.10
CA ALA A 486 3.19 -0.34 25.42
C ALA A 486 1.79 0.28 25.48
N HIS A 487 1.56 1.40 24.80
CA HIS A 487 0.24 2.03 24.71
C HIS A 487 -0.72 1.20 23.84
N LEU A 488 -0.24 0.70 22.68
CA LEU A 488 -1.02 -0.17 21.81
C LEU A 488 -1.49 -1.43 22.54
N HIS A 489 -0.61 -2.06 23.29
CA HIS A 489 -0.94 -3.23 24.11
C HIS A 489 -1.93 -2.89 25.23
N ALA A 490 -1.69 -1.81 25.97
CA ALA A 490 -2.56 -1.39 27.10
C ALA A 490 -3.97 -0.98 26.64
N ALA A 491 -4.14 -0.56 25.40
CA ALA A 491 -5.45 -0.24 24.83
C ALA A 491 -6.34 -1.47 24.62
N GLY A 492 -5.77 -2.70 24.59
CA GLY A 492 -6.51 -3.96 24.44
C GLY A 492 -7.14 -4.14 23.06
N VAL A 493 -6.45 -3.68 22.01
CA VAL A 493 -6.88 -3.80 20.60
C VAL A 493 -6.25 -5.01 19.94
N PHE A 494 -6.91 -5.56 18.90
CA PHE A 494 -6.46 -6.69 18.09
C PHE A 494 -6.33 -8.04 18.83
N GLY A 495 -7.20 -8.29 19.81
CA GLY A 495 -7.27 -9.57 20.50
C GLY A 495 -6.16 -9.77 21.55
N ASP A 496 -5.62 -10.97 21.62
CA ASP A 496 -4.62 -11.38 22.61
C ASP A 496 -3.23 -11.43 22.00
N TRP A 497 -2.34 -10.55 22.42
CA TRP A 497 -0.94 -10.50 22.00
C TRP A 497 -0.09 -9.88 23.11
N GLY A 498 1.22 -10.17 23.16
CA GLY A 498 2.10 -9.72 24.23
C GLY A 498 3.27 -8.86 23.73
N LEU A 499 3.76 -7.98 24.60
CA LEU A 499 5.01 -7.26 24.39
C LEU A 499 6.21 -8.22 24.44
N PRO A 500 7.37 -7.85 23.86
CA PRO A 500 8.59 -8.65 23.96
C PRO A 500 8.94 -8.94 25.45
N ASP A 501 9.21 -10.20 25.74
CA ASP A 501 9.52 -10.64 27.11
C ASP A 501 10.80 -11.48 27.13
N ARG A 502 11.84 -10.95 27.76
CA ARG A 502 13.15 -11.59 27.93
C ARG A 502 13.46 -11.91 29.41
N SER A 503 12.42 -11.99 30.24
CA SER A 503 12.58 -12.17 31.71
C SER A 503 13.16 -13.52 32.12
N THR A 504 13.10 -14.52 31.25
CA THR A 504 13.75 -15.82 31.46
C THR A 504 14.55 -16.23 30.23
N PRO A 505 15.56 -17.13 30.35
CA PRO A 505 16.31 -17.63 29.20
C PRO A 505 15.45 -18.28 28.13
N GLN A 506 14.38 -18.99 28.52
CA GLN A 506 13.44 -19.61 27.57
C GLN A 506 12.64 -18.57 26.78
N ARG A 507 12.14 -17.51 27.44
CA ARG A 507 11.45 -16.40 26.79
C ARG A 507 12.39 -15.61 25.90
N ALA A 508 13.60 -15.33 26.34
CA ALA A 508 14.63 -14.69 25.53
C ALA A 508 14.91 -15.49 24.25
N LEU A 509 15.00 -16.83 24.34
CA LEU A 509 15.19 -17.70 23.16
C LEU A 509 14.03 -17.58 22.16
N ILE A 510 12.78 -17.49 22.64
CA ILE A 510 11.61 -17.29 21.76
C ILE A 510 11.72 -15.94 21.03
N GLU A 511 12.05 -14.86 21.76
CA GLU A 511 12.22 -13.53 21.14
C GLU A 511 13.38 -13.51 20.13
N ASP A 512 14.48 -14.22 20.39
CA ASP A 512 15.59 -14.37 19.46
C ASP A 512 15.15 -15.12 18.18
N GLN A 513 14.33 -16.16 18.30
CA GLN A 513 13.80 -16.88 17.13
C GLN A 513 12.84 -16.01 16.30
N LEU A 514 11.98 -15.20 16.96
CA LEU A 514 11.11 -14.27 16.25
C LEU A 514 11.91 -13.21 15.48
N ALA A 515 12.98 -12.67 16.09
CA ALA A 515 13.89 -11.73 15.43
C ALA A 515 14.63 -12.39 14.25
N ASN A 516 15.13 -13.62 14.43
CA ASN A 516 15.80 -14.37 13.36
C ASN A 516 14.88 -14.63 12.16
N LEU A 517 13.58 -14.87 12.37
CA LEU A 517 12.63 -15.04 11.26
C LEU A 517 12.49 -13.76 10.44
N VAL A 518 12.39 -12.59 11.08
CA VAL A 518 12.35 -11.30 10.38
C VAL A 518 13.63 -11.07 9.60
N ASP A 519 14.79 -11.31 10.22
CA ASP A 519 16.10 -11.17 9.58
C ASP A 519 16.23 -12.11 8.37
N PHE A 520 15.77 -13.35 8.50
CA PHE A 520 15.78 -14.33 7.43
C PHE A 520 14.94 -13.86 6.24
N TYR A 521 13.65 -13.54 6.44
CA TYR A 521 12.78 -13.12 5.33
C TYR A 521 13.21 -11.80 4.71
N ALA A 522 13.59 -10.80 5.51
CA ALA A 522 14.13 -9.55 5.00
C ALA A 522 15.38 -9.76 4.15
N GLY A 523 16.28 -10.66 4.59
CA GLY A 523 17.47 -11.04 3.85
C GLY A 523 17.16 -11.82 2.57
N GLU A 524 16.15 -12.70 2.58
CA GLU A 524 15.75 -13.49 1.40
C GLU A 524 15.09 -12.61 0.33
N VAL A 525 14.26 -11.64 0.72
CA VAL A 525 13.66 -10.67 -0.22
C VAL A 525 14.75 -10.00 -1.05
N ASP A 526 15.82 -9.51 -0.42
CA ASP A 526 16.92 -8.85 -1.14
C ASP A 526 17.83 -9.83 -1.89
N ARG A 527 18.20 -10.94 -1.25
CA ARG A 527 19.08 -11.96 -1.83
C ARG A 527 18.50 -12.62 -3.07
N ARG A 528 17.17 -12.83 -3.08
CA ARG A 528 16.46 -13.50 -4.16
C ARG A 528 15.81 -12.52 -5.14
N SER A 529 15.95 -11.21 -4.89
CA SER A 529 15.34 -10.15 -5.69
C SER A 529 13.82 -10.35 -5.86
N TRP A 530 13.10 -10.56 -4.76
CA TRP A 530 11.63 -10.63 -4.77
C TRP A 530 11.05 -9.23 -4.96
N TYR A 531 11.32 -8.67 -6.12
CA TYR A 531 10.95 -7.34 -6.56
C TYR A 531 10.33 -7.42 -7.94
N GLY A 532 9.51 -6.46 -8.26
CA GLY A 532 8.78 -6.37 -9.51
C GLY A 532 7.47 -5.63 -9.30
N PHE A 533 6.88 -5.14 -10.36
CA PHE A 533 5.63 -4.40 -10.30
C PHE A 533 4.52 -5.21 -9.59
N TRP A 534 4.40 -6.48 -9.94
CA TRP A 534 3.42 -7.38 -9.33
C TRP A 534 3.95 -8.07 -8.07
N ASP A 535 5.23 -8.43 -8.00
CA ASP A 535 5.79 -9.32 -6.98
C ASP A 535 6.13 -8.60 -5.67
N HIS A 536 6.51 -7.31 -5.73
CA HIS A 536 6.98 -6.59 -4.54
C HIS A 536 5.92 -6.55 -3.43
N GLY A 537 6.27 -7.11 -2.29
CA GLY A 537 5.46 -7.19 -1.07
C GLY A 537 5.08 -8.61 -0.68
N ASP A 538 5.17 -9.61 -1.57
CA ASP A 538 4.99 -11.00 -1.21
C ASP A 538 6.32 -11.71 -0.93
N VAL A 539 6.22 -12.93 -0.42
CA VAL A 539 7.31 -13.83 -0.10
C VAL A 539 7.05 -15.21 -0.70
N MET A 540 8.09 -16.00 -0.87
CA MET A 540 7.93 -17.38 -1.31
C MET A 540 7.35 -18.26 -0.21
N HIS A 541 6.54 -19.26 -0.61
CA HIS A 541 5.79 -20.11 0.29
C HIS A 541 6.64 -21.23 0.91
N SER A 542 7.48 -21.92 0.13
CA SER A 542 8.19 -23.11 0.58
C SER A 542 9.69 -23.01 0.36
N TYR A 543 10.45 -23.15 1.45
CA TYR A 543 11.90 -23.26 1.44
C TYR A 543 12.33 -24.72 1.55
N ASP A 544 13.16 -25.17 0.62
CA ASP A 544 13.80 -26.48 0.66
C ASP A 544 15.15 -26.39 1.41
N SER A 545 15.13 -26.83 2.66
CA SER A 545 16.30 -26.76 3.52
C SER A 545 17.43 -27.71 3.12
N ASP A 546 17.13 -28.77 2.37
CA ASP A 546 18.13 -29.75 1.95
C ASP A 546 18.91 -29.24 0.73
N ARG A 547 18.22 -28.53 -0.18
CA ARG A 547 18.83 -27.89 -1.35
C ARG A 547 19.23 -26.43 -1.12
N HIS A 548 18.87 -25.83 0.01
CA HIS A 548 19.04 -24.41 0.35
C HIS A 548 18.48 -23.45 -0.69
N GLN A 549 17.27 -23.74 -1.20
CA GLN A 549 16.60 -22.91 -2.17
C GLN A 549 15.08 -22.86 -1.93
N TRP A 550 14.46 -21.80 -2.46
CA TRP A 550 13.01 -21.69 -2.54
C TRP A 550 12.49 -22.52 -3.69
N ARG A 551 11.28 -23.04 -3.56
CA ARG A 551 10.60 -23.74 -4.64
C ARG A 551 9.91 -22.69 -5.51
N TYR A 552 10.36 -22.55 -6.74
CA TYR A 552 9.79 -21.65 -7.74
C TYR A 552 8.93 -22.38 -8.75
N ASP A 553 8.94 -23.69 -8.67
CA ASP A 553 8.35 -24.59 -9.63
C ASP A 553 6.85 -24.76 -9.42
N ILE A 554 6.27 -25.45 -10.35
CA ILE A 554 4.90 -25.88 -10.41
C ILE A 554 4.46 -26.49 -9.07
N GLY A 555 3.19 -26.43 -8.78
CA GLY A 555 2.62 -27.17 -7.67
C GLY A 555 2.30 -26.29 -6.47
N GLY A 556 2.06 -25.01 -6.69
CA GLY A 556 1.53 -24.15 -5.66
C GLY A 556 2.49 -23.87 -4.52
N PHE A 557 3.78 -23.92 -4.76
CA PHE A 557 4.81 -23.69 -3.72
C PHE A 557 5.63 -22.41 -3.93
N ALA A 558 5.33 -21.63 -4.97
CA ALA A 558 6.07 -20.41 -5.28
C ALA A 558 5.66 -19.26 -4.35
N TRP A 559 4.80 -18.36 -4.79
CA TRP A 559 4.37 -17.22 -3.98
C TRP A 559 3.42 -17.62 -2.85
N ALA A 560 3.53 -16.95 -1.70
CA ALA A 560 2.77 -17.29 -0.50
C ALA A 560 1.31 -16.84 -0.56
N ASN A 561 1.01 -15.70 -1.16
CA ASN A 561 -0.35 -15.15 -1.27
C ASN A 561 -1.12 -15.20 0.06
N SER A 562 -0.54 -14.69 1.14
CA SER A 562 -1.11 -14.76 2.51
C SER A 562 -1.33 -16.19 3.08
N GLU A 563 -0.80 -17.22 2.45
CA GLU A 563 -0.93 -18.58 2.99
C GLU A 563 -0.24 -18.67 4.37
N LEU A 564 -0.96 -19.19 5.36
CA LEU A 564 -0.57 -19.25 6.77
C LEU A 564 -0.38 -17.87 7.45
N SER A 565 -0.95 -16.81 6.89
CA SER A 565 -1.05 -15.47 7.48
C SER A 565 0.28 -14.75 7.80
N PRO A 566 1.23 -14.70 6.88
CA PRO A 566 2.47 -13.94 7.10
C PRO A 566 2.22 -12.45 7.38
N ASP A 567 1.13 -11.88 6.84
CA ASP A 567 0.64 -10.53 7.14
C ASP A 567 0.45 -10.30 8.65
N LEU A 568 -0.27 -11.21 9.33
CA LEU A 568 -0.52 -11.09 10.77
C LEU A 568 0.77 -11.21 11.57
N TRP A 569 1.63 -12.17 11.22
CA TRP A 569 2.93 -12.33 11.86
C TRP A 569 3.76 -11.04 11.80
N LEU A 570 3.87 -10.42 10.62
CA LEU A 570 4.62 -9.18 10.45
C LEU A 570 3.97 -8.02 11.23
N TRP A 571 2.64 -7.89 11.18
CA TRP A 571 1.95 -6.81 11.91
C TRP A 571 2.05 -6.97 13.42
N TYR A 572 1.85 -8.18 13.97
CA TYR A 572 2.03 -8.37 15.41
C TYR A 572 3.48 -8.17 15.83
N THR A 573 4.44 -8.54 15.00
CA THR A 573 5.86 -8.26 15.26
C THR A 573 6.13 -6.75 15.26
N ALA A 574 5.58 -6.00 14.32
CA ALA A 574 5.70 -4.54 14.28
C ALA A 574 5.01 -3.87 15.48
N LEU A 575 3.80 -4.32 15.88
CA LEU A 575 3.09 -3.81 17.05
C LEU A 575 3.88 -4.02 18.34
N ARG A 576 4.48 -5.21 18.50
CA ARG A 576 5.22 -5.58 19.71
C ARG A 576 6.55 -4.83 19.85
N SER A 577 7.29 -4.73 18.75
CA SER A 577 8.66 -4.19 18.73
C SER A 577 8.72 -2.70 18.41
N GLY A 578 7.82 -2.21 17.57
CA GLY A 578 7.90 -0.90 16.94
C GLY A 578 9.09 -0.77 15.99
N ASP A 579 9.55 -1.88 15.39
CA ASP A 579 10.69 -1.94 14.47
C ASP A 579 10.29 -1.41 13.08
N ALA A 580 11.07 -0.45 12.57
CA ALA A 580 10.80 0.22 11.29
C ALA A 580 10.94 -0.72 10.08
N ARG A 581 11.87 -1.65 10.12
CA ARG A 581 12.08 -2.61 9.03
C ARG A 581 10.89 -3.58 8.93
N THR A 582 10.47 -4.12 10.05
CA THR A 582 9.29 -5.01 10.13
C THR A 582 8.02 -4.27 9.68
N TRP A 583 7.86 -3.01 10.09
CA TRP A 583 6.77 -2.16 9.60
C TRP A 583 6.74 -2.07 8.08
N ARG A 584 7.90 -1.77 7.46
CA ARG A 584 7.98 -1.60 6.00
C ARG A 584 7.71 -2.89 5.24
N LEU A 585 8.14 -4.03 5.77
CA LEU A 585 7.80 -5.35 5.22
C LEU A 585 6.29 -5.60 5.31
N ALA A 586 5.69 -5.36 6.48
CA ALA A 586 4.25 -5.53 6.70
C ALA A 586 3.41 -4.60 5.81
N GLU A 587 3.85 -3.34 5.64
CA GLU A 587 3.19 -2.38 4.75
C GLU A 587 3.26 -2.82 3.28
N ALA A 588 4.45 -3.24 2.81
CA ALA A 588 4.62 -3.73 1.45
C ALA A 588 3.74 -4.95 1.18
N MET A 589 3.68 -5.90 2.14
CA MET A 589 2.81 -7.08 2.08
C MET A 589 1.33 -6.69 2.07
N THR A 590 0.89 -5.76 2.91
CA THR A 590 -0.50 -5.27 2.91
C THR A 590 -0.91 -4.67 1.56
N ARG A 591 0.00 -3.92 0.93
CA ARG A 591 -0.20 -3.35 -0.42
C ARG A 591 -0.19 -4.40 -1.53
N HIS A 592 0.39 -5.56 -1.28
CA HIS A 592 0.40 -6.67 -2.23
C HIS A 592 -0.82 -7.57 -2.02
N THR A 593 -0.91 -8.20 -0.87
CA THR A 593 -1.90 -9.26 -0.57
C THR A 593 -3.34 -8.76 -0.55
N GLY A 594 -3.54 -7.46 -0.35
CA GLY A 594 -4.85 -6.81 -0.43
C GLY A 594 -5.33 -6.51 -1.84
N GLU A 595 -4.46 -6.60 -2.83
CA GLU A 595 -4.71 -6.09 -4.18
C GLU A 595 -4.37 -7.07 -5.29
N VAL A 596 -3.12 -7.56 -5.33
CA VAL A 596 -2.64 -8.45 -6.40
C VAL A 596 -3.22 -9.86 -6.23
N ASP A 597 -3.28 -10.33 -5.00
CA ASP A 597 -3.77 -11.67 -4.69
C ASP A 597 -5.30 -11.76 -4.64
N VAL A 598 -6.01 -10.62 -4.73
CA VAL A 598 -7.46 -10.52 -4.52
C VAL A 598 -8.16 -9.97 -5.76
N TYR A 599 -9.31 -10.56 -6.07
CA TYR A 599 -10.16 -10.07 -7.15
C TYR A 599 -11.12 -8.99 -6.65
N HIS A 600 -11.12 -7.84 -7.32
CA HIS A 600 -11.94 -6.68 -6.98
C HIS A 600 -13.18 -6.55 -7.87
N MET A 601 -13.28 -7.36 -8.90
CA MET A 601 -14.41 -7.42 -9.81
C MET A 601 -14.52 -8.80 -10.47
N GLY A 602 -15.62 -9.04 -11.17
CA GLY A 602 -15.85 -10.26 -11.94
C GLY A 602 -16.30 -11.44 -11.08
N ARG A 603 -16.16 -12.65 -11.63
CA ARG A 603 -16.65 -13.90 -11.05
C ARG A 603 -16.13 -14.16 -9.62
N PHE A 604 -14.91 -13.79 -9.36
CA PHE A 604 -14.21 -14.08 -8.10
C PHE A 604 -14.15 -12.89 -7.13
N ALA A 605 -14.95 -11.86 -7.35
CA ALA A 605 -14.91 -10.65 -6.52
C ALA A 605 -14.98 -10.95 -5.01
N GLY A 606 -14.05 -10.42 -4.24
CA GLY A 606 -13.90 -10.63 -2.80
C GLY A 606 -13.14 -11.89 -2.39
N LEU A 607 -12.72 -12.72 -3.35
CA LEU A 607 -11.88 -13.89 -3.09
C LEU A 607 -10.44 -13.63 -3.51
N GLY A 608 -9.50 -14.31 -2.88
CA GLY A 608 -8.08 -14.27 -3.23
C GLY A 608 -7.59 -15.61 -3.75
N THR A 609 -6.51 -15.58 -4.51
CA THR A 609 -5.84 -16.78 -5.05
C THR A 609 -4.95 -17.39 -3.96
N ARG A 610 -5.10 -18.68 -3.74
CA ARG A 610 -4.19 -19.48 -2.90
C ARG A 610 -2.77 -19.43 -3.49
N HIS A 611 -1.76 -19.77 -2.69
CA HIS A 611 -0.37 -19.84 -3.15
C HIS A 611 -0.21 -20.49 -4.53
N GLY A 612 0.70 -20.01 -5.35
CA GLY A 612 0.89 -20.44 -6.73
C GLY A 612 2.12 -19.82 -7.40
N VAL A 613 2.34 -20.18 -8.67
CA VAL A 613 3.47 -19.70 -9.48
C VAL A 613 3.27 -18.26 -9.91
N GLN A 614 2.04 -17.90 -10.26
CA GLN A 614 1.60 -16.51 -10.47
C GLN A 614 0.63 -16.12 -9.37
N HIS A 615 0.63 -14.87 -8.93
CA HIS A 615 -0.20 -14.39 -7.81
C HIS A 615 -1.70 -14.59 -8.02
N TRP A 616 -2.17 -14.52 -9.26
CA TRP A 616 -3.59 -14.62 -9.62
C TRP A 616 -3.96 -15.94 -10.31
N SER A 617 -3.00 -16.79 -10.62
CA SER A 617 -3.17 -17.97 -11.47
C SER A 617 -3.07 -19.27 -10.68
N ASP A 618 -3.46 -20.37 -11.32
CA ASP A 618 -3.14 -21.78 -11.01
C ASP A 618 -3.79 -22.40 -9.78
N SER A 619 -4.50 -21.65 -8.95
CA SER A 619 -4.99 -22.17 -7.70
C SER A 619 -6.39 -21.69 -7.35
N SER A 620 -7.06 -22.40 -6.46
CA SER A 620 -8.43 -22.08 -6.07
C SER A 620 -8.56 -20.69 -5.44
N LYS A 621 -9.68 -20.03 -5.75
CA LYS A 621 -10.02 -18.71 -5.22
C LYS A 621 -10.76 -18.87 -3.90
N GLN A 622 -10.22 -18.29 -2.82
CA GLN A 622 -10.68 -18.56 -1.46
C GLN A 622 -10.77 -17.29 -0.60
N PRO A 623 -11.74 -17.21 0.32
CA PRO A 623 -11.85 -16.06 1.22
C PRO A 623 -10.63 -15.88 2.12
N ARG A 624 -9.96 -16.95 2.56
CA ARG A 624 -8.83 -16.90 3.50
C ARG A 624 -7.66 -16.03 3.04
N VAL A 625 -7.46 -15.89 1.73
CA VAL A 625 -6.44 -15.02 1.16
C VAL A 625 -6.87 -13.54 1.20
N SER A 626 -8.16 -13.26 1.10
CA SER A 626 -8.72 -11.91 1.09
C SER A 626 -9.14 -11.40 2.47
N ASN A 627 -8.55 -11.90 3.55
CA ASN A 627 -8.97 -11.61 4.92
C ASN A 627 -8.74 -10.15 5.33
N ALA A 628 -9.80 -9.49 5.82
CA ALA A 628 -9.71 -8.14 6.37
C ALA A 628 -8.77 -8.04 7.58
N ALA A 629 -8.61 -9.12 8.36
CA ALA A 629 -7.71 -9.16 9.51
C ALA A 629 -6.25 -8.84 9.14
N TYR A 630 -5.81 -9.21 7.93
CA TYR A 630 -4.44 -9.00 7.47
C TYR A 630 -4.08 -7.53 7.26
N ARG A 631 -5.05 -6.68 7.02
CA ARG A 631 -4.85 -5.28 6.64
C ARG A 631 -5.48 -4.26 7.57
N ARG A 632 -6.34 -4.69 8.52
CA ARG A 632 -7.00 -3.77 9.47
C ARG A 632 -6.01 -3.09 10.42
N ILE A 633 -4.90 -3.75 10.75
CA ILE A 633 -3.85 -3.19 11.61
C ILE A 633 -3.23 -1.97 10.92
N PHE A 634 -2.81 -2.12 9.65
CA PHE A 634 -2.31 -1.00 8.87
C PHE A 634 -3.31 0.14 8.74
N TYR A 635 -4.58 -0.18 8.44
CA TYR A 635 -5.64 0.82 8.36
C TYR A 635 -5.77 1.64 9.63
N TYR A 636 -5.81 0.99 10.80
CA TYR A 636 -5.97 1.71 12.06
C TYR A 636 -4.73 2.50 12.45
N LEU A 637 -3.53 2.03 12.12
CA LEU A 637 -2.28 2.74 12.40
C LEU A 637 -2.03 3.94 11.49
N THR A 638 -2.60 3.96 10.30
CA THR A 638 -2.32 4.99 9.27
C THR A 638 -3.53 5.77 8.80
N ALA A 639 -4.73 5.27 9.06
CA ALA A 639 -5.99 5.74 8.49
C ALA A 639 -5.99 5.77 6.94
N ASP A 640 -5.35 4.79 6.32
CA ASP A 640 -5.26 4.70 4.87
C ASP A 640 -6.63 4.37 4.25
N GLU A 641 -7.20 5.31 3.53
CA GLU A 641 -8.54 5.19 2.95
C GLU A 641 -8.65 4.10 1.90
N ARG A 642 -7.55 3.85 1.14
CA ARG A 642 -7.55 2.76 0.14
C ARG A 642 -7.70 1.40 0.83
N VAL A 643 -6.97 1.17 1.91
CA VAL A 643 -7.11 -0.08 2.69
C VAL A 643 -8.49 -0.16 3.34
N GLY A 644 -9.04 0.98 3.76
CA GLY A 644 -10.42 1.08 4.23
C GLY A 644 -11.45 0.62 3.20
N ASP A 645 -11.26 0.98 1.92
CA ASP A 645 -12.11 0.53 0.80
C ASP A 645 -11.97 -0.98 0.55
N LEU A 646 -10.73 -1.50 0.57
CA LEU A 646 -10.45 -2.92 0.37
C LEU A 646 -11.15 -3.78 1.42
N MET A 647 -11.12 -3.39 2.69
CA MET A 647 -11.81 -4.13 3.76
C MET A 647 -13.32 -4.07 3.61
N ARG A 648 -13.86 -2.91 3.22
CA ARG A 648 -15.32 -2.76 2.99
C ARG A 648 -15.80 -3.61 1.82
N ALA A 649 -14.99 -3.79 0.79
CA ALA A 649 -15.34 -4.65 -0.35
C ALA A 649 -15.51 -6.13 0.04
N LEU A 650 -14.96 -6.55 1.19
CA LEU A 650 -15.02 -7.95 1.64
C LEU A 650 -16.26 -8.30 2.48
N VAL A 651 -17.08 -7.32 2.90
CA VAL A 651 -18.21 -7.58 3.83
C VAL A 651 -19.31 -8.47 3.25
N ASN A 652 -19.35 -8.65 1.94
CA ASN A 652 -20.29 -9.52 1.25
C ASN A 652 -19.57 -10.61 0.42
N SER A 653 -18.31 -10.89 0.69
CA SER A 653 -17.52 -11.87 -0.10
C SER A 653 -18.08 -13.28 -0.03
N GLU A 654 -18.82 -13.62 1.01
CA GLU A 654 -19.52 -14.91 1.12
C GLU A 654 -20.60 -15.10 0.04
N GLN A 655 -21.16 -14.02 -0.52
CA GLN A 655 -22.14 -14.14 -1.60
C GLN A 655 -21.53 -14.75 -2.89
N THR A 656 -20.25 -14.50 -3.12
CA THR A 656 -19.52 -15.06 -4.27
C THR A 656 -19.46 -16.59 -4.22
N LEU A 657 -19.50 -17.16 -3.02
CA LEU A 657 -19.46 -18.61 -2.81
C LEU A 657 -20.71 -19.36 -3.29
N GLN A 658 -21.77 -18.67 -3.66
CA GLN A 658 -22.92 -19.26 -4.34
C GLN A 658 -22.58 -19.73 -5.77
N HIS A 659 -21.55 -19.11 -6.38
CA HIS A 659 -21.19 -19.32 -7.78
C HIS A 659 -19.75 -19.81 -7.97
N VAL A 660 -18.98 -19.86 -6.89
CA VAL A 660 -17.57 -20.29 -6.89
C VAL A 660 -17.39 -21.41 -5.88
N GLU A 661 -16.92 -22.53 -6.35
CA GLU A 661 -16.57 -23.65 -5.52
C GLU A 661 -15.10 -23.54 -5.07
N ILE A 662 -14.89 -23.42 -3.76
CA ILE A 662 -13.57 -23.22 -3.16
C ILE A 662 -12.83 -24.52 -2.82
N GLY A 663 -13.49 -25.66 -2.93
CA GLY A 663 -12.88 -26.96 -2.67
C GLY A 663 -12.30 -27.58 -3.93
N ARG A 664 -11.38 -28.53 -3.74
CA ARG A 664 -10.84 -29.32 -4.85
C ARG A 664 -11.91 -30.12 -5.53
N LYS A 665 -11.84 -30.25 -6.87
CA LYS A 665 -12.78 -31.04 -7.66
C LYS A 665 -12.52 -32.53 -7.58
N THR A 666 -11.34 -32.92 -7.13
CA THR A 666 -10.93 -34.34 -6.96
C THR A 666 -11.51 -35.04 -5.72
N GLY A 667 -12.39 -34.36 -4.99
CA GLY A 667 -13.06 -34.97 -3.82
C GLY A 667 -14.28 -35.81 -4.15
N ALA A 668 -14.87 -36.41 -3.11
CA ALA A 668 -16.15 -37.10 -3.22
C ALA A 668 -17.26 -36.17 -3.73
N PRO A 669 -18.33 -36.69 -4.37
CA PRO A 669 -19.47 -35.90 -4.79
C PRO A 669 -19.99 -35.05 -3.64
N LYS A 670 -20.23 -33.76 -3.91
CA LYS A 670 -20.67 -32.81 -2.90
C LYS A 670 -22.18 -32.90 -2.66
N GLU A 671 -22.57 -32.62 -1.43
CA GLU A 671 -23.98 -32.53 -1.05
C GLU A 671 -24.64 -31.39 -1.85
N GLN A 672 -25.80 -31.69 -2.46
CA GLN A 672 -26.62 -30.63 -3.07
C GLN A 672 -27.32 -29.86 -1.95
N LEU A 673 -27.01 -28.58 -1.87
CA LEU A 673 -27.56 -27.66 -0.86
C LEU A 673 -28.74 -26.87 -1.44
N PRO A 674 -29.70 -26.44 -0.60
CA PRO A 674 -30.78 -25.55 -1.01
C PRO A 674 -30.23 -24.21 -1.52
N GLU A 675 -31.02 -23.51 -2.32
CA GLU A 675 -30.68 -22.12 -2.77
C GLU A 675 -30.42 -21.20 -1.57
N GLY A 676 -29.38 -20.40 -1.65
CA GLY A 676 -28.96 -19.49 -0.57
C GLY A 676 -28.22 -20.17 0.60
N VAL A 677 -27.96 -21.48 0.50
CA VAL A 677 -27.15 -22.22 1.48
C VAL A 677 -25.84 -22.65 0.82
N ILE A 678 -24.73 -22.38 1.48
CA ILE A 678 -23.38 -22.73 0.99
C ILE A 678 -22.64 -23.59 2.00
N GLN A 679 -21.73 -24.43 1.55
CA GLN A 679 -20.81 -25.12 2.45
C GLN A 679 -19.75 -24.13 2.95
N MET A 680 -19.59 -24.01 4.27
CA MET A 680 -18.67 -23.04 4.86
C MET A 680 -17.85 -23.68 5.99
N ALA A 681 -16.53 -23.66 5.83
CA ALA A 681 -15.61 -24.03 6.91
C ALA A 681 -15.54 -22.97 7.98
N PHE A 682 -15.41 -23.34 9.26
CA PHE A 682 -15.41 -22.40 10.37
C PHE A 682 -14.17 -21.51 10.37
N GLY A 683 -12.98 -22.06 10.14
CA GLY A 683 -11.71 -21.32 10.16
C GLY A 683 -11.44 -20.54 8.87
N THR A 684 -11.34 -21.24 7.75
CA THR A 684 -10.88 -20.68 6.47
C THR A 684 -11.91 -19.81 5.75
N THR A 685 -13.18 -19.88 6.15
CA THR A 685 -14.26 -19.15 5.46
C THR A 685 -15.03 -18.28 6.43
N TRP A 686 -15.74 -18.85 7.41
CA TRP A 686 -16.59 -18.06 8.31
C TRP A 686 -15.79 -17.09 9.19
N ALA A 687 -14.67 -17.53 9.79
CA ALA A 687 -13.85 -16.64 10.61
C ALA A 687 -13.30 -15.44 9.81
N VAL A 688 -12.98 -15.67 8.53
CA VAL A 688 -12.53 -14.62 7.60
C VAL A 688 -13.64 -13.60 7.34
N CYS A 689 -14.85 -14.08 7.01
CA CYS A 689 -16.02 -13.20 6.85
C CYS A 689 -16.36 -12.47 8.15
N ALA A 690 -16.28 -13.16 9.30
CA ALA A 690 -16.46 -12.54 10.62
C ALA A 690 -15.44 -11.44 10.89
N GLY A 691 -14.19 -11.57 10.42
CA GLY A 691 -13.18 -10.53 10.47
C GLY A 691 -13.55 -9.28 9.67
N ALA A 692 -14.16 -9.45 8.50
CA ALA A 692 -14.66 -8.34 7.69
C ALA A 692 -15.87 -7.66 8.37
N TRP A 693 -16.84 -8.44 8.86
CA TRP A 693 -18.01 -7.92 9.59
C TRP A 693 -17.64 -7.23 10.90
N LEU A 694 -16.69 -7.79 11.67
CA LEU A 694 -16.13 -7.16 12.87
C LEU A 694 -15.54 -5.79 12.55
N THR A 695 -14.72 -5.72 11.50
CA THR A 695 -14.06 -4.48 11.09
C THR A 695 -15.07 -3.43 10.66
N GLU A 696 -16.11 -3.79 9.91
CA GLU A 696 -17.14 -2.84 9.48
C GLU A 696 -18.05 -2.42 10.64
N TRP A 697 -18.37 -3.34 11.58
CA TRP A 697 -19.07 -3.00 12.82
C TRP A 697 -18.31 -1.98 13.65
N GLU A 698 -17.02 -2.20 13.89
CA GLU A 698 -16.17 -1.24 14.62
C GLU A 698 -16.12 0.14 13.95
N ARG A 699 -15.99 0.16 12.63
CA ARG A 699 -15.85 1.40 11.85
C ARG A 699 -17.13 2.23 11.80
N THR A 700 -18.27 1.58 11.72
CA THR A 700 -19.56 2.24 11.45
C THR A 700 -20.50 2.26 12.66
N GLY A 701 -20.35 1.33 13.60
CA GLY A 701 -21.29 1.07 14.67
C GLY A 701 -22.58 0.37 14.20
N ASP A 702 -22.65 -0.08 12.93
CA ASP A 702 -23.82 -0.75 12.39
C ASP A 702 -23.96 -2.16 12.95
N THR A 703 -24.98 -2.33 13.77
CA THR A 703 -25.21 -3.56 14.55
C THR A 703 -25.61 -4.76 13.69
N ARG A 704 -26.05 -4.57 12.44
CA ARG A 704 -26.35 -5.69 11.54
C ARG A 704 -25.16 -6.65 11.38
N TRP A 705 -23.92 -6.11 11.36
CA TRP A 705 -22.72 -6.90 11.24
C TRP A 705 -22.41 -7.70 12.51
N ARG A 706 -22.61 -7.08 13.69
CA ARG A 706 -22.56 -7.76 14.98
C ARG A 706 -23.58 -8.90 15.05
N ASP A 707 -24.82 -8.64 14.61
CA ASP A 707 -25.91 -9.61 14.71
C ASP A 707 -25.65 -10.81 13.77
N ARG A 708 -25.03 -10.57 12.60
CA ARG A 708 -24.59 -11.63 11.69
C ARG A 708 -23.48 -12.50 12.32
N ILE A 709 -22.48 -11.89 12.94
CA ILE A 709 -21.44 -12.61 13.71
C ILE A 709 -22.10 -13.43 14.83
N ALA A 710 -22.98 -12.81 15.62
CA ALA A 710 -23.65 -13.47 16.73
C ALA A 710 -24.51 -14.67 16.30
N ALA A 711 -25.19 -14.59 15.15
CA ALA A 711 -25.97 -15.70 14.57
C ALA A 711 -25.07 -16.89 14.22
N GLY A 712 -23.91 -16.64 13.62
CA GLY A 712 -22.92 -17.69 13.32
C GLY A 712 -22.34 -18.30 14.59
N MET A 713 -21.92 -17.47 15.56
CA MET A 713 -21.40 -17.93 16.86
C MET A 713 -22.43 -18.77 17.62
N ASP A 714 -23.70 -18.36 17.66
CA ASP A 714 -24.77 -19.10 18.34
C ASP A 714 -24.98 -20.48 17.71
N SER A 715 -24.99 -20.55 16.36
CA SER A 715 -25.17 -21.83 15.66
C SER A 715 -23.95 -22.76 15.83
N ILE A 716 -22.73 -22.25 15.79
CA ILE A 716 -21.52 -23.06 16.10
C ILE A 716 -21.54 -23.55 17.54
N GLY A 717 -21.91 -22.69 18.49
CA GLY A 717 -22.03 -23.06 19.91
C GLY A 717 -23.10 -24.12 20.21
N ARG A 718 -23.99 -24.41 19.27
CA ARG A 718 -25.02 -25.46 19.35
C ARG A 718 -24.63 -26.76 18.66
N MET A 719 -23.51 -26.79 17.92
CA MET A 719 -23.02 -28.00 17.29
C MET A 719 -22.68 -29.05 18.35
N PRO A 720 -23.03 -30.34 18.16
CA PRO A 720 -22.66 -31.39 19.10
C PRO A 720 -21.15 -31.44 19.37
N ASN A 721 -20.34 -31.21 18.36
CA ASN A 721 -18.88 -31.24 18.43
C ASN A 721 -18.25 -29.84 18.47
N GLY A 722 -19.04 -28.77 18.67
CA GLY A 722 -18.57 -27.41 18.75
C GLY A 722 -17.72 -27.00 17.55
N TRP A 723 -16.59 -26.36 17.79
CA TRP A 723 -15.62 -25.96 16.75
C TRP A 723 -14.99 -27.14 16.01
N LEU A 724 -14.90 -28.31 16.66
CA LEU A 724 -14.37 -29.53 16.06
C LEU A 724 -15.26 -30.08 14.92
N THR A 725 -16.49 -29.60 14.76
CA THR A 725 -17.30 -29.86 13.56
C THR A 725 -16.60 -29.41 12.28
N GLY A 726 -15.74 -28.38 12.37
CA GLY A 726 -14.87 -27.92 11.28
C GLY A 726 -15.56 -27.14 10.18
N GLY A 727 -16.83 -27.40 9.89
CA GLY A 727 -17.64 -26.72 8.90
C GLY A 727 -19.01 -27.33 8.75
N ALA A 728 -19.97 -26.56 8.24
CA ALA A 728 -21.35 -26.99 8.02
C ALA A 728 -22.01 -26.12 6.92
N PRO A 729 -23.17 -26.53 6.39
CA PRO A 729 -23.97 -25.68 5.53
C PRO A 729 -24.38 -24.39 6.27
N TYR A 730 -24.20 -23.25 5.59
CA TYR A 730 -24.47 -21.92 6.11
C TYR A 730 -25.54 -21.22 5.27
N ASP A 731 -26.60 -20.78 5.92
CA ASP A 731 -27.66 -20.01 5.29
C ASP A 731 -27.27 -18.53 5.21
N LEU A 732 -27.08 -18.05 4.01
CA LEU A 732 -26.67 -16.69 3.70
C LEU A 732 -27.68 -15.61 4.17
N ASN A 733 -28.97 -15.95 4.26
CA ASN A 733 -30.00 -15.01 4.66
C ASN A 733 -30.01 -14.82 6.19
N SER A 734 -30.03 -15.92 6.94
CA SER A 734 -30.09 -15.88 8.41
C SER A 734 -28.73 -15.69 9.09
N GLY A 735 -27.63 -15.93 8.38
CA GLY A 735 -26.29 -15.91 8.96
C GLY A 735 -26.02 -17.10 9.90
N ARG A 736 -26.75 -18.20 9.78
CA ARG A 736 -26.68 -19.36 10.66
C ARG A 736 -26.18 -20.59 9.94
N PHE A 737 -25.46 -21.43 10.68
CA PHE A 737 -25.13 -22.78 10.24
C PHE A 737 -26.29 -23.75 10.52
N LEU A 738 -26.50 -24.69 9.62
CA LEU A 738 -27.35 -25.85 9.86
C LEU A 738 -26.59 -26.82 10.75
N ILE A 739 -27.28 -27.38 11.75
CA ILE A 739 -26.66 -28.28 12.73
C ILE A 739 -26.17 -29.56 12.04
N ARG A 740 -24.94 -29.93 12.35
CA ARG A 740 -24.28 -31.18 11.86
C ARG A 740 -23.61 -31.88 13.05
N ASP A 741 -23.48 -33.20 12.94
CA ASP A 741 -22.87 -34.09 13.93
C ASP A 741 -21.59 -34.75 13.37
N ASN A 742 -20.87 -34.05 12.51
CA ASN A 742 -19.58 -34.50 11.98
C ASN A 742 -18.43 -33.94 12.80
N ILE A 743 -17.25 -34.54 12.64
CA ILE A 743 -15.98 -34.05 13.13
C ILE A 743 -15.07 -33.78 11.91
N GLY A 744 -14.59 -32.54 11.79
CA GLY A 744 -13.71 -32.13 10.71
C GLY A 744 -12.47 -31.43 11.29
N ILE A 745 -11.53 -32.21 11.83
CA ILE A 745 -10.30 -31.67 12.46
C ILE A 745 -9.29 -31.35 11.37
N SER A 746 -8.90 -30.10 11.30
CA SER A 746 -7.83 -29.61 10.44
C SER A 746 -7.11 -28.43 11.10
N HIS A 747 -5.79 -28.35 10.95
CA HIS A 747 -5.03 -27.17 11.36
C HIS A 747 -5.55 -25.89 10.66
N LEU A 748 -6.12 -26.01 9.48
CA LEU A 748 -6.73 -24.90 8.73
C LEU A 748 -7.91 -24.25 9.47
N ASN A 749 -8.52 -24.95 10.44
CA ASN A 749 -9.57 -24.38 11.28
C ASN A 749 -9.05 -23.37 12.33
N ALA A 750 -7.73 -23.29 12.54
CA ALA A 750 -7.09 -22.43 13.52
C ALA A 750 -6.20 -21.35 12.90
N VAL A 751 -5.68 -21.56 11.69
CA VAL A 751 -4.80 -20.60 11.00
C VAL A 751 -5.61 -19.60 10.16
N PHE A 752 -4.97 -18.74 9.40
CA PHE A 752 -5.57 -17.68 8.57
C PHE A 752 -6.33 -16.60 9.35
N GLY A 753 -5.85 -16.27 10.54
CA GLY A 753 -6.46 -15.24 11.39
C GLY A 753 -7.66 -15.72 12.20
N ALA A 754 -8.01 -17.02 12.16
CA ALA A 754 -9.16 -17.52 12.92
C ALA A 754 -8.96 -17.39 14.43
N VAL A 755 -7.77 -17.70 14.95
CA VAL A 755 -7.46 -17.58 16.40
C VAL A 755 -7.57 -16.13 16.86
N GLU A 756 -6.99 -15.22 16.13
CA GLU A 756 -6.97 -13.79 16.42
C GLU A 756 -8.39 -13.19 16.40
N ILE A 757 -9.18 -13.53 15.39
CA ILE A 757 -10.57 -13.07 15.28
C ILE A 757 -11.44 -13.67 16.40
N GLN A 758 -11.33 -14.98 16.69
CA GLN A 758 -12.11 -15.61 17.77
C GLN A 758 -11.74 -15.03 19.14
N ALA A 759 -10.47 -14.81 19.42
CA ALA A 759 -10.02 -14.19 20.66
C ALA A 759 -10.65 -12.79 20.86
N GLU A 760 -10.71 -12.00 19.78
CA GLU A 760 -11.33 -10.68 19.84
C GLU A 760 -12.86 -10.75 19.95
N LEU A 761 -13.53 -11.62 19.21
CA LEU A 761 -14.99 -11.80 19.29
C LEU A 761 -15.44 -12.22 20.70
N LEU A 762 -14.69 -13.11 21.35
CA LEU A 762 -14.97 -13.55 22.72
C LEU A 762 -14.81 -12.44 23.78
N GLN A 763 -14.05 -11.39 23.48
CA GLN A 763 -13.92 -10.19 24.33
C GLN A 763 -15.06 -9.18 24.08
N LEU A 764 -15.61 -9.16 22.86
CA LEU A 764 -16.58 -8.15 22.41
C LEU A 764 -18.04 -8.61 22.53
N ILE A 765 -18.30 -9.92 22.37
CA ILE A 765 -19.64 -10.52 22.35
C ILE A 765 -19.71 -11.62 23.40
N GLU A 766 -20.54 -11.42 24.41
CA GLU A 766 -20.77 -12.44 25.44
C GLU A 766 -21.62 -13.59 24.89
N MET A 767 -21.01 -14.77 24.70
CA MET A 767 -21.66 -15.94 24.17
C MET A 767 -21.09 -17.23 24.79
N PRO A 768 -21.59 -17.64 25.98
CA PRO A 768 -21.01 -18.74 26.76
C PRO A 768 -20.94 -20.09 26.00
N ARG A 769 -21.96 -20.41 25.20
CA ARG A 769 -21.97 -21.65 24.41
C ARG A 769 -20.87 -21.66 23.35
N PHE A 770 -20.69 -20.54 22.64
CA PHE A 770 -19.62 -20.43 21.66
C PHE A 770 -18.25 -20.48 22.34
N ARG A 771 -18.08 -19.79 23.47
CA ARG A 771 -16.86 -19.89 24.27
C ARG A 771 -16.51 -21.33 24.63
N ALA A 772 -17.49 -22.10 25.13
CA ALA A 772 -17.29 -23.51 25.47
C ALA A 772 -16.99 -24.37 24.24
N ALA A 773 -17.55 -24.04 23.07
CA ALA A 773 -17.32 -24.75 21.82
C ALA A 773 -15.92 -24.45 21.23
N TRP A 774 -15.35 -23.28 21.50
CA TRP A 774 -14.03 -22.86 21.04
C TRP A 774 -12.91 -23.36 21.96
N LEU A 775 -13.07 -23.25 23.29
CA LEU A 775 -12.09 -23.68 24.30
C LEU A 775 -12.11 -25.18 24.56
#